data_1aaba0a06898ccfa4c35e1c74e99de82
#
_entry.id   1aaba0a06898ccfa4c35e1c74e99de82
#
_cell.length_a   1.000
_cell.length_b   1.000
_cell.length_c   1.000
_cell.angle_alpha   90.00
_cell.angle_beta   90.00
_cell.angle_gamma   90.00
#
_symmetry.space_group_name_H-M   'P 1'
#
loop_
_entity.id
_entity.type
_entity.pdbx_description
1 polymer ?
#
loop_
_entity_poly.entity_id
_entity_poly.type
_entity_poly.pdbx_seq_one_letter_code
_entity_poly.pdbx_strand_id
1 'polypeptide(L)'
;MKKLYLYVFALCSFLTAFSQNAGDLDANFGNQGIVKTNLWNASHNVKSHAVLSDGKTIVAGEIDNGYNPKGFVMRLLANGNIDTSFGDQGKVVHPFINGINIVKIQADGKILVGSSYNNDIAIARYLANGTLDTGFAFDGTYYNTSAVGDSFPSHEVIDMEIQADNKIVGLTTSFVANANKFRLFRLNANGILDTTLNVNDNFGTTDFPIALSIQSDGKFIVNGYYYNSSTPTLFIARYTTNGLADTSFNTTGRRAFSISNTTAVNVTDLLLQADGKILMSGKYFSNGTSLFVLRMNSNGTFDTTFSGDGFQGATINVQFGSKGSIALQSDGKIIQMDSFYNGTTENEDMLLVRYTANGDLDNTFFNGGSGFTLSFNALNDRVSFMSITNNKLFISGNSETSIVENNLVFGRYNLNTFTADTTFGTNGFKQQSLSHPTYEEVIKSVVQSDNKTVVLTKVYINNLFFNGLQRFNENGTLDTTFGSNGKVALGFFFTEFEGLAVDNASNILISGYQSLGSGVIVRITPAGALDTTFGNQGITYLEESLDFIPRMHAIAIQSNNKIVIGGGNSVIGIIDYLLVRLNANGTIDTTFGDNGISMVGLTNVSEIIYDIEVLSDGKIVAIGRTNENFANEYQAVVLKFNSVGLLDPTFNGTGKYFTERAVDFFMKGDIEVQTNGKILTTFEALSDDFILYRLNANGTLDTTFGSGGYTSTFINGNDFSTQLHYNPVNQNITLVGTTVENEIGKFALTRYNTNGILDSTFGGNGVVITDIGSTSQVVSAAATNNGKLVVSGWLYNQVTDDYDQVFAKYYLEEALSISTPEDNLLAVYPSPAKDILYFKLPEQTTVKTYTLTDICGKLIETGNVSIQNGINVSKLSSGIYLIQLDSYTPLRFIKE
;
A
#
# COMPACT_ATOMS: atom_id res chain seq x y z
N MET A 1 62.40 19.89 24.77
CA MET A 1 62.02 18.79 23.88
C MET A 1 61.00 17.91 24.63
N LYS A 2 59.73 18.16 24.48
CA LYS A 2 58.66 17.41 25.12
C LYS A 2 58.16 16.37 24.12
N LYS A 3 58.25 15.10 24.45
CA LYS A 3 57.67 13.99 23.70
C LYS A 3 56.17 13.96 23.96
N LEU A 4 55.42 14.12 22.89
CA LEU A 4 53.94 13.97 22.87
C LEU A 4 53.66 12.48 22.70
N TYR A 5 53.06 11.84 23.72
CA TYR A 5 52.52 10.47 23.60
C TYR A 5 51.11 10.56 23.04
N LEU A 6 50.95 10.05 21.84
CA LEU A 6 49.64 9.87 21.21
C LEU A 6 49.08 8.51 21.71
N TYR A 7 48.07 8.55 22.54
CA TYR A 7 47.29 7.36 22.87
C TYR A 7 46.32 7.07 21.76
N VAL A 8 46.63 6.09 20.92
CA VAL A 8 45.67 5.46 20.06
C VAL A 8 44.90 4.46 20.88
N PHE A 9 43.66 4.79 21.24
CA PHE A 9 42.71 3.83 21.77
C PHE A 9 42.27 2.94 20.60
N ALA A 10 42.85 1.77 20.48
CA ALA A 10 42.31 0.70 19.66
C ALA A 10 41.05 0.20 20.38
N LEU A 11 39.89 0.56 19.86
CA LEU A 11 38.61 -0.06 20.20
C LEU A 11 38.64 -1.49 19.63
N CYS A 12 39.11 -2.45 20.41
CA CYS A 12 38.84 -3.85 20.14
C CYS A 12 37.33 -4.08 20.39
N SER A 13 36.53 -4.00 19.31
CA SER A 13 35.22 -4.63 19.33
C SER A 13 35.43 -6.13 19.44
N PHE A 14 35.21 -6.68 20.63
CA PHE A 14 34.98 -8.11 20.78
C PHE A 14 33.70 -8.47 20.05
N LEU A 15 33.80 -8.91 18.81
CA LEU A 15 32.78 -9.72 18.16
C LEU A 15 32.86 -11.10 18.83
N THR A 16 32.06 -11.29 19.84
CA THR A 16 31.74 -12.65 20.30
C THR A 16 31.00 -13.32 19.17
N ALA A 17 31.60 -14.31 18.53
CA ALA A 17 30.88 -15.23 17.66
C ALA A 17 29.86 -15.98 18.54
N PHE A 18 28.61 -15.50 18.54
CA PHE A 18 27.52 -16.26 19.13
C PHE A 18 27.21 -17.39 18.15
N SER A 19 27.25 -18.63 18.63
CA SER A 19 26.58 -19.75 17.98
C SER A 19 25.12 -19.34 17.79
N GLN A 20 24.65 -19.34 16.55
CA GLN A 20 23.26 -19.08 16.24
C GLN A 20 22.46 -20.33 16.60
N ASN A 21 21.57 -20.24 17.56
CA ASN A 21 20.77 -21.36 18.01
C ASN A 21 19.45 -21.42 17.22
N ALA A 22 18.83 -22.56 17.24
CA ALA A 22 17.48 -22.71 16.69
C ALA A 22 16.51 -21.77 17.42
N GLY A 23 15.75 -20.98 16.67
CA GLY A 23 14.88 -19.93 17.16
C GLY A 23 15.48 -18.51 17.14
N ASP A 24 16.82 -18.39 16.98
CA ASP A 24 17.43 -17.06 16.83
C ASP A 24 17.04 -16.42 15.51
N LEU A 25 16.97 -15.10 15.50
CA LEU A 25 16.79 -14.31 14.28
C LEU A 25 18.04 -14.39 13.40
N ASP A 26 17.85 -14.51 12.07
CA ASP A 26 18.96 -14.45 11.11
C ASP A 26 19.47 -13.00 10.95
N ALA A 27 20.51 -12.65 11.68
CA ALA A 27 21.08 -11.31 11.67
C ALA A 27 21.50 -10.79 10.27
N ASN A 28 21.65 -11.65 9.27
CA ASN A 28 21.96 -11.28 7.90
C ASN A 28 20.70 -10.93 7.08
N PHE A 29 19.51 -11.06 7.65
CA PHE A 29 18.25 -10.70 7.02
C PHE A 29 17.80 -9.32 7.49
N GLY A 30 17.70 -8.36 6.58
CA GLY A 30 17.30 -6.99 6.89
C GLY A 30 18.13 -6.34 7.99
N ASN A 31 17.46 -5.77 8.97
CA ASN A 31 18.08 -5.19 10.16
C ASN A 31 17.98 -6.19 11.32
N GLN A 32 19.08 -6.89 11.62
CA GLN A 32 19.15 -7.88 12.71
C GLN A 32 18.02 -8.94 12.66
N GLY A 33 17.72 -9.46 11.47
CA GLY A 33 16.74 -10.51 11.27
C GLY A 33 15.33 -10.02 10.96
N ILE A 34 15.10 -8.72 10.89
CA ILE A 34 13.79 -8.11 10.66
C ILE A 34 13.83 -7.14 9.47
N VAL A 35 12.86 -7.22 8.58
CA VAL A 35 12.56 -6.24 7.53
C VAL A 35 11.21 -5.61 7.84
N LYS A 36 11.19 -4.28 7.92
CA LYS A 36 9.95 -3.48 7.95
C LYS A 36 9.91 -2.69 6.66
N THR A 37 8.82 -2.75 5.94
CA THR A 37 8.73 -2.09 4.63
C THR A 37 7.30 -1.70 4.30
N ASN A 38 7.19 -0.61 3.56
CA ASN A 38 6.01 -0.22 2.84
C ASN A 38 6.47 0.24 1.47
N LEU A 39 6.11 -0.48 0.42
CA LEU A 39 6.71 -0.36 -0.90
C LEU A 39 5.83 0.38 -1.90
N TRP A 40 4.57 0.55 -1.61
CA TRP A 40 3.65 1.29 -2.46
C TRP A 40 3.45 2.70 -1.91
N ASN A 41 3.36 3.69 -2.79
CA ASN A 41 3.11 5.06 -2.36
C ASN A 41 1.62 5.35 -2.40
N ALA A 42 1.13 6.07 -1.39
CA ALA A 42 -0.21 6.60 -1.38
C ALA A 42 -0.48 7.49 -2.60
N SER A 43 -1.72 7.57 -3.01
CA SER A 43 -2.16 8.52 -4.01
C SER A 43 -2.14 9.94 -3.43
N HIS A 44 -1.70 10.91 -4.23
CA HIS A 44 -1.58 12.29 -3.79
C HIS A 44 -2.43 13.19 -4.69
N ASN A 45 -3.30 13.98 -4.09
CA ASN A 45 -4.18 14.90 -4.81
C ASN A 45 -3.95 16.34 -4.36
N VAL A 46 -3.47 17.21 -5.26
CA VAL A 46 -3.51 18.66 -5.00
C VAL A 46 -4.95 19.12 -5.06
N LYS A 47 -5.36 19.91 -4.06
CA LYS A 47 -6.69 20.55 -4.06
C LYS A 47 -6.61 22.05 -4.09
N SER A 48 -5.54 22.66 -3.57
CA SER A 48 -5.37 24.10 -3.52
C SER A 48 -3.89 24.49 -3.43
N HIS A 49 -3.55 25.70 -3.88
CA HIS A 49 -2.26 26.30 -3.63
C HIS A 49 -2.35 27.83 -3.41
N ALA A 50 -1.31 28.40 -2.81
CA ALA A 50 -1.16 29.85 -2.65
C ALA A 50 0.30 30.25 -2.92
N VAL A 51 0.51 31.22 -3.83
CA VAL A 51 1.83 31.74 -4.15
C VAL A 51 2.16 32.92 -3.23
N LEU A 52 3.31 32.84 -2.55
CA LEU A 52 3.79 33.87 -1.64
C LEU A 52 4.48 35.02 -2.42
N SER A 53 4.60 36.19 -1.81
CA SER A 53 5.24 37.37 -2.43
C SER A 53 6.72 37.15 -2.79
N ASP A 54 7.41 36.22 -2.11
CA ASP A 54 8.80 35.83 -2.38
C ASP A 54 8.91 34.78 -3.49
N GLY A 55 7.80 34.38 -4.10
CA GLY A 55 7.72 33.40 -5.17
C GLY A 55 7.69 31.94 -4.70
N LYS A 56 7.77 31.68 -3.40
CA LYS A 56 7.49 30.36 -2.85
C LYS A 56 6.02 30.01 -3.01
N THR A 57 5.70 28.73 -3.01
CA THR A 57 4.31 28.28 -3.13
C THR A 57 3.97 27.29 -2.01
N ILE A 58 2.89 27.58 -1.31
CA ILE A 58 2.24 26.62 -0.40
C ILE A 58 1.26 25.80 -1.23
N VAL A 59 1.35 24.49 -1.12
CA VAL A 59 0.47 23.51 -1.79
C VAL A 59 -0.23 22.70 -0.72
N ALA A 60 -1.52 22.49 -0.86
CA ALA A 60 -2.30 21.69 0.05
C ALA A 60 -3.18 20.70 -0.70
N GLY A 61 -3.48 19.60 -0.03
CA GLY A 61 -4.26 18.55 -0.66
C GLY A 61 -4.43 17.35 0.25
N GLU A 62 -4.48 16.19 -0.36
CA GLU A 62 -4.80 14.92 0.27
C GLU A 62 -3.75 13.88 -0.07
N ILE A 63 -3.37 13.11 0.93
CA ILE A 63 -2.68 11.84 0.79
C ILE A 63 -3.73 10.78 1.06
N ASP A 64 -4.08 10.01 0.05
CA ASP A 64 -5.03 8.91 0.16
C ASP A 64 -4.26 7.59 0.25
N ASN A 65 -4.18 7.04 1.46
CA ASN A 65 -3.59 5.73 1.72
C ASN A 65 -4.61 4.59 1.61
N GLY A 66 -5.83 4.90 1.15
CA GLY A 66 -6.92 3.94 0.94
C GLY A 66 -7.74 3.59 2.18
N TYR A 67 -7.31 3.99 3.37
CA TYR A 67 -8.02 3.71 4.62
C TYR A 67 -8.44 4.98 5.36
N ASN A 68 -7.54 5.92 5.50
CA ASN A 68 -7.80 7.18 6.23
C ASN A 68 -7.04 8.32 5.55
N PRO A 69 -7.65 9.02 4.59
CA PRO A 69 -6.98 10.09 3.87
C PRO A 69 -6.55 11.19 4.84
N LYS A 70 -5.31 11.68 4.65
CA LYS A 70 -4.70 12.72 5.49
C LYS A 70 -4.51 14.01 4.69
N GLY A 71 -4.77 15.13 5.32
CA GLY A 71 -4.46 16.45 4.77
C GLY A 71 -2.96 16.74 4.83
N PHE A 72 -2.39 17.22 3.74
CA PHE A 72 -1.00 17.68 3.71
C PHE A 72 -0.88 19.15 3.32
N VAL A 73 0.17 19.80 3.83
CA VAL A 73 0.67 21.09 3.38
C VAL A 73 2.14 20.95 3.04
N MET A 74 2.57 21.41 1.87
CA MET A 74 3.97 21.44 1.48
C MET A 74 4.36 22.84 1.00
N ARG A 75 5.67 23.13 1.05
CA ARG A 75 6.19 24.39 0.50
C ARG A 75 7.21 24.14 -0.59
N LEU A 76 7.01 24.79 -1.72
CA LEU A 76 7.98 24.85 -2.81
C LEU A 76 8.74 26.18 -2.75
N LEU A 77 10.02 26.13 -3.04
CA LEU A 77 10.85 27.30 -3.33
C LEU A 77 10.43 27.95 -4.67
N ALA A 78 10.84 29.17 -4.90
CA ALA A 78 10.55 29.90 -6.14
C ALA A 78 11.06 29.17 -7.42
N ASN A 79 12.03 28.27 -7.29
CA ASN A 79 12.53 27.43 -8.39
C ASN A 79 11.81 26.09 -8.53
N GLY A 80 10.76 25.83 -7.75
CA GLY A 80 9.97 24.59 -7.79
C GLY A 80 10.51 23.43 -6.96
N ASN A 81 11.68 23.54 -6.35
CA ASN A 81 12.17 22.51 -5.44
C ASN A 81 11.43 22.56 -4.11
N ILE A 82 11.37 21.40 -3.42
CA ILE A 82 10.81 21.37 -2.06
C ILE A 82 11.66 22.25 -1.14
N ASP A 83 11.00 23.07 -0.33
CA ASP A 83 11.65 23.85 0.73
C ASP A 83 11.77 23.02 2.00
N THR A 84 12.87 22.29 2.14
CA THR A 84 13.11 21.39 3.27
C THR A 84 13.17 22.07 4.65
N SER A 85 13.16 23.39 4.69
CA SER A 85 13.06 24.16 5.94
C SER A 85 11.63 24.31 6.47
N PHE A 86 10.64 23.82 5.73
CA PHE A 86 9.23 23.85 6.09
C PHE A 86 8.78 22.51 6.66
N GLY A 87 8.23 22.51 7.86
CA GLY A 87 7.72 21.29 8.51
C GLY A 87 8.80 20.20 8.59
N ASP A 88 8.39 18.97 8.27
CA ASP A 88 9.29 17.83 8.14
C ASP A 88 9.65 17.64 6.66
N GLN A 89 10.93 17.89 6.33
CA GLN A 89 11.48 17.75 4.98
C GLN A 89 10.67 18.46 3.88
N GLY A 90 10.06 19.60 4.21
CA GLY A 90 9.30 20.43 3.27
C GLY A 90 7.80 20.20 3.26
N LYS A 91 7.28 19.36 4.14
CA LYS A 91 5.85 19.04 4.26
C LYS A 91 5.39 18.96 5.71
N VAL A 92 4.09 19.08 5.89
CA VAL A 92 3.37 18.77 7.13
C VAL A 92 2.19 17.91 6.75
N VAL A 93 2.01 16.79 7.42
CA VAL A 93 0.81 15.96 7.35
C VAL A 93 0.00 16.23 8.62
N HIS A 94 -1.25 16.65 8.47
CA HIS A 94 -2.09 16.93 9.64
C HIS A 94 -2.58 15.60 10.25
N PRO A 95 -2.47 15.41 11.56
CA PRO A 95 -2.79 14.12 12.16
C PRO A 95 -4.28 13.76 12.08
N PHE A 96 -5.17 14.73 12.05
CA PHE A 96 -6.61 14.53 12.18
C PHE A 96 -7.45 15.08 11.02
N ILE A 97 -6.97 16.06 10.25
CA ILE A 97 -7.75 16.64 9.13
C ILE A 97 -7.65 15.70 7.92
N ASN A 98 -8.81 15.24 7.46
CA ASN A 98 -8.95 14.54 6.17
C ASN A 98 -8.72 15.55 5.04
N GLY A 99 -8.14 15.16 3.95
CA GLY A 99 -7.77 15.97 2.77
C GLY A 99 -8.06 17.47 2.82
N ILE A 100 -7.06 18.32 2.64
CA ILE A 100 -7.23 19.80 2.72
C ILE A 100 -7.80 20.32 1.40
N ASN A 101 -8.97 20.97 1.45
CA ASN A 101 -9.66 21.48 0.25
C ASN A 101 -9.19 22.88 -0.15
N ILE A 102 -8.80 23.71 0.82
CA ILE A 102 -8.45 25.12 0.58
C ILE A 102 -7.28 25.55 1.45
N VAL A 103 -6.38 26.35 0.90
CA VAL A 103 -5.30 27.02 1.61
C VAL A 103 -5.34 28.53 1.36
N LYS A 104 -5.19 29.32 2.41
CA LYS A 104 -5.08 30.78 2.34
C LYS A 104 -3.91 31.26 3.20
N ILE A 105 -3.30 32.38 2.81
CA ILE A 105 -2.15 32.97 3.51
C ILE A 105 -2.60 34.28 4.17
N GLN A 106 -2.37 34.41 5.46
CA GLN A 106 -2.62 35.64 6.19
C GLN A 106 -1.51 36.70 5.91
N ALA A 107 -1.78 37.94 6.12
CA ALA A 107 -0.83 39.02 5.88
C ALA A 107 0.46 38.92 6.72
N ASP A 108 0.42 38.21 7.85
CA ASP A 108 1.58 37.91 8.71
C ASP A 108 2.32 36.64 8.29
N GLY A 109 1.95 36.04 7.18
CA GLY A 109 2.57 34.82 6.62
C GLY A 109 2.09 33.52 7.23
N LYS A 110 1.11 33.55 8.15
CA LYS A 110 0.50 32.31 8.67
C LYS A 110 -0.37 31.65 7.60
N ILE A 111 -0.46 30.34 7.67
CA ILE A 111 -1.13 29.48 6.68
C ILE A 111 -2.40 28.94 7.30
N LEU A 112 -3.53 29.27 6.71
CA LEU A 112 -4.85 28.71 7.07
C LEU A 112 -5.21 27.60 6.09
N VAL A 113 -5.71 26.48 6.59
CA VAL A 113 -6.22 25.37 5.80
C VAL A 113 -7.61 25.00 6.26
N GLY A 114 -8.47 24.66 5.30
CA GLY A 114 -9.85 24.28 5.54
C GLY A 114 -10.18 22.92 4.93
N SER A 115 -10.92 22.09 5.69
CA SER A 115 -11.34 20.75 5.30
C SER A 115 -12.45 20.21 6.21
N SER A 116 -12.45 18.91 6.45
CA SER A 116 -13.29 18.21 7.42
C SER A 116 -12.47 17.33 8.37
N TYR A 117 -13.07 17.04 9.51
CA TYR A 117 -12.62 16.01 10.44
C TYR A 117 -13.85 15.25 10.97
N ASN A 118 -13.90 13.92 10.81
CA ASN A 118 -15.05 13.09 11.17
C ASN A 118 -16.39 13.66 10.63
N ASN A 119 -16.37 14.15 9.39
CA ASN A 119 -17.48 14.82 8.71
C ASN A 119 -17.92 16.18 9.32
N ASP A 120 -17.14 16.76 10.20
CA ASP A 120 -17.33 18.12 10.74
C ASP A 120 -16.34 19.10 10.11
N ILE A 121 -16.70 20.40 10.13
CA ILE A 121 -15.82 21.47 9.65
C ILE A 121 -14.52 21.47 10.46
N ALA A 122 -13.38 21.51 9.76
CA ALA A 122 -12.06 21.68 10.36
C ALA A 122 -11.30 22.84 9.70
N ILE A 123 -10.75 23.75 10.50
CA ILE A 123 -9.85 24.81 10.04
C ILE A 123 -8.62 24.80 10.94
N ALA A 124 -7.45 24.56 10.36
CA ALA A 124 -6.19 24.64 11.08
C ALA A 124 -5.37 25.85 10.65
N ARG A 125 -4.52 26.36 11.56
CA ARG A 125 -3.56 27.42 11.27
C ARG A 125 -2.14 26.96 11.56
N TYR A 126 -1.26 27.19 10.60
CA TYR A 126 0.17 26.94 10.74
C TYR A 126 0.94 28.26 10.74
N LEU A 127 2.06 28.29 11.44
CA LEU A 127 3.06 29.32 11.32
C LEU A 127 3.77 29.23 9.95
N ALA A 128 4.46 30.30 9.55
CA ALA A 128 5.15 30.32 8.26
C ALA A 128 6.22 29.21 8.07
N ASN A 129 6.70 28.60 9.14
CA ASN A 129 7.65 27.48 9.08
C ASN A 129 6.98 26.07 9.01
N GLY A 130 5.65 26.00 9.03
CA GLY A 130 4.87 24.76 9.00
C GLY A 130 4.54 24.17 10.35
N THR A 131 4.94 24.77 11.46
CA THR A 131 4.47 24.30 12.79
C THR A 131 3.03 24.73 13.04
N LEU A 132 2.24 23.90 13.72
CA LEU A 132 0.87 24.23 14.09
C LEU A 132 0.84 25.43 15.04
N ASP A 133 0.03 26.44 14.77
CA ASP A 133 -0.12 27.62 15.60
C ASP A 133 -1.09 27.36 16.75
N THR A 134 -0.59 26.84 17.86
CA THR A 134 -1.39 26.48 19.03
C THR A 134 -2.12 27.65 19.70
N GLY A 135 -1.82 28.89 19.29
CA GLY A 135 -2.58 30.08 19.70
C GLY A 135 -3.87 30.32 18.91
N PHE A 136 -4.18 29.45 17.94
CA PHE A 136 -5.41 29.53 17.14
C PHE A 136 -6.43 28.51 17.65
N ALA A 137 -7.65 28.96 17.87
CA ALA A 137 -8.77 28.18 18.38
C ALA A 137 -8.39 27.38 19.65
N PHE A 138 -8.61 26.10 19.65
CA PHE A 138 -8.14 25.20 20.69
C PHE A 138 -7.01 24.36 20.05
N ASP A 139 -5.80 24.44 20.58
CA ASP A 139 -4.60 23.68 20.14
C ASP A 139 -4.16 23.84 18.65
N GLY A 140 -4.56 24.91 17.97
CA GLY A 140 -4.18 25.20 16.58
C GLY A 140 -5.24 24.84 15.54
N THR A 141 -6.35 24.22 15.96
CA THR A 141 -7.41 23.77 15.05
C THR A 141 -8.80 24.13 15.60
N TYR A 142 -9.63 24.69 14.74
CA TYR A 142 -11.04 24.86 15.00
C TYR A 142 -11.82 23.65 14.48
N TYR A 143 -12.61 23.06 15.34
CA TYR A 143 -13.58 22.00 15.01
C TYR A 143 -14.98 22.47 15.37
N ASN A 144 -15.94 22.21 14.50
CA ASN A 144 -17.34 22.45 14.82
C ASN A 144 -18.07 21.12 15.01
N THR A 145 -18.03 20.58 16.22
CA THR A 145 -18.60 19.28 16.58
C THR A 145 -20.11 19.32 16.87
N SER A 146 -20.77 20.49 16.75
CA SER A 146 -22.18 20.65 17.08
C SER A 146 -22.77 21.80 16.32
N ALA A 147 -23.07 21.63 15.07
CA ALA A 147 -24.10 22.45 14.45
C ALA A 147 -25.45 22.03 15.07
N VAL A 148 -25.93 22.82 16.03
CA VAL A 148 -27.17 22.59 16.74
C VAL A 148 -28.28 22.31 15.72
N GLY A 149 -28.80 21.09 15.70
CA GLY A 149 -29.98 20.70 14.93
C GLY A 149 -29.74 19.92 13.62
N ASP A 150 -28.51 19.62 13.22
CA ASP A 150 -28.22 18.87 12.01
C ASP A 150 -28.14 17.36 12.30
N SER A 151 -29.00 16.59 11.66
CA SER A 151 -29.19 15.16 11.94
C SER A 151 -28.28 14.22 11.11
N PHE A 152 -27.44 14.74 10.20
CA PHE A 152 -26.51 13.95 9.38
C PHE A 152 -25.22 14.70 9.05
N PRO A 153 -24.08 13.99 9.12
CA PRO A 153 -22.79 14.61 9.00
C PRO A 153 -22.25 14.49 7.58
N SER A 154 -22.03 15.59 6.94
CA SER A 154 -20.96 15.72 5.93
C SER A 154 -20.74 17.21 5.70
N HIS A 155 -20.00 17.81 6.63
CA HIS A 155 -19.66 19.22 6.56
C HIS A 155 -18.17 19.32 6.25
N GLU A 156 -17.83 19.92 5.12
CA GLU A 156 -16.45 20.26 4.79
C GLU A 156 -16.36 21.76 4.49
N VAL A 157 -15.19 22.35 4.69
CA VAL A 157 -14.91 23.69 4.20
C VAL A 157 -14.69 23.59 2.69
N ILE A 158 -15.62 24.16 1.92
CA ILE A 158 -15.56 24.20 0.46
C ILE A 158 -14.64 25.31 0.00
N ASP A 159 -14.80 26.51 0.58
CA ASP A 159 -13.99 27.67 0.32
C ASP A 159 -13.88 28.55 1.57
N MET A 160 -12.86 29.39 1.61
CA MET A 160 -12.56 30.24 2.76
C MET A 160 -11.90 31.53 2.31
N GLU A 161 -12.28 32.64 2.94
CA GLU A 161 -11.71 33.96 2.68
C GLU A 161 -11.31 34.67 3.96
N ILE A 162 -10.28 35.53 3.89
CA ILE A 162 -9.74 36.29 5.00
C ILE A 162 -10.20 37.76 4.86
N GLN A 163 -10.89 38.28 5.86
CA GLN A 163 -11.30 39.70 5.92
C GLN A 163 -10.10 40.59 6.26
N ALA A 164 -10.23 41.91 5.97
CA ALA A 164 -9.19 42.90 6.28
C ALA A 164 -8.81 42.98 7.78
N ASP A 165 -9.73 42.61 8.68
CA ASP A 165 -9.52 42.48 10.12
C ASP A 165 -9.01 41.13 10.58
N ASN A 166 -8.52 40.29 9.64
CA ASN A 166 -8.07 38.92 9.84
C ASN A 166 -9.13 37.94 10.33
N LYS A 167 -10.41 38.29 10.32
CA LYS A 167 -11.46 37.28 10.52
C LYS A 167 -11.53 36.36 9.32
N ILE A 168 -11.97 35.16 9.55
CA ILE A 168 -12.01 34.10 8.56
C ILE A 168 -13.46 33.76 8.27
N VAL A 169 -13.87 33.88 7.01
CA VAL A 169 -15.23 33.49 6.56
C VAL A 169 -15.12 32.19 5.80
N GLY A 170 -15.84 31.18 6.24
CA GLY A 170 -15.89 29.85 5.60
C GLY A 170 -17.23 29.60 4.91
N LEU A 171 -17.17 28.91 3.76
CA LEU A 171 -18.31 28.38 3.02
C LEU A 171 -18.36 26.87 3.22
N THR A 172 -19.52 26.37 3.59
CA THR A 172 -19.77 24.93 3.78
C THR A 172 -21.17 24.55 3.32
N THR A 173 -21.44 23.26 3.23
CA THR A 173 -22.81 22.73 3.13
C THR A 173 -23.35 22.34 4.50
N SER A 174 -24.65 22.31 4.63
CA SER A 174 -25.37 21.70 5.75
C SER A 174 -26.57 20.91 5.24
N PHE A 175 -26.83 19.75 5.83
CA PHE A 175 -27.97 18.92 5.46
C PHE A 175 -29.05 19.07 6.53
N VAL A 176 -30.10 19.80 6.22
CA VAL A 176 -31.19 20.11 7.15
C VAL A 176 -32.54 19.79 6.52
N ALA A 177 -33.37 19.02 7.18
CA ALA A 177 -34.72 18.67 6.72
C ALA A 177 -34.77 18.06 5.31
N ASN A 178 -33.84 17.09 5.03
CA ASN A 178 -33.68 16.43 3.75
C ASN A 178 -33.29 17.34 2.57
N ALA A 179 -32.67 18.48 2.85
CA ALA A 179 -32.17 19.42 1.84
C ALA A 179 -30.72 19.81 2.12
N ASN A 180 -29.87 19.78 1.12
CA ASN A 180 -28.56 20.42 1.19
C ASN A 180 -28.73 21.91 1.08
N LYS A 181 -28.19 22.65 2.08
CA LYS A 181 -28.12 24.09 2.09
C LYS A 181 -26.67 24.52 2.12
N PHE A 182 -26.39 25.74 1.69
CA PHE A 182 -25.09 26.30 1.94
C PHE A 182 -25.12 27.17 3.21
N ARG A 183 -23.95 27.27 3.83
CA ARG A 183 -23.78 28.04 5.07
C ARG A 183 -22.52 28.88 4.98
N LEU A 184 -22.62 30.14 5.44
CA LEU A 184 -21.47 30.97 5.76
C LEU A 184 -21.35 31.07 7.28
N PHE A 185 -20.15 30.85 7.76
CA PHE A 185 -19.78 31.06 9.17
C PHE A 185 -18.54 31.93 9.24
N ARG A 186 -18.26 32.52 10.41
CA ARG A 186 -17.10 33.37 10.59
C ARG A 186 -16.35 33.01 11.85
N LEU A 187 -15.02 32.97 11.77
CA LEU A 187 -14.14 32.90 12.92
C LEU A 187 -13.48 34.27 13.15
N ASN A 188 -13.27 34.63 14.39
CA ASN A 188 -12.36 35.69 14.76
C ASN A 188 -10.91 35.34 14.39
N ALA A 189 -10.02 36.33 14.35
CA ALA A 189 -8.63 36.15 14.02
C ALA A 189 -7.88 35.13 14.91
N ASN A 190 -8.39 34.85 16.11
CA ASN A 190 -7.87 33.83 17.02
C ASN A 190 -8.54 32.46 16.86
N GLY A 191 -9.38 32.26 15.85
CA GLY A 191 -10.05 30.99 15.57
C GLY A 191 -11.33 30.70 16.36
N ILE A 192 -11.79 31.64 17.20
CA ILE A 192 -13.06 31.49 17.95
C ILE A 192 -14.22 31.85 17.05
N LEU A 193 -15.31 31.07 17.10
CA LEU A 193 -16.52 31.33 16.32
C LEU A 193 -17.12 32.73 16.60
N ASP A 194 -17.31 33.51 15.55
CA ASP A 194 -18.03 34.77 15.58
C ASP A 194 -19.52 34.54 15.27
N THR A 195 -20.32 34.45 16.30
CA THR A 195 -21.75 34.17 16.19
C THR A 195 -22.57 35.30 15.58
N THR A 196 -21.96 36.46 15.27
CA THR A 196 -22.64 37.58 14.61
C THR A 196 -22.84 37.38 13.11
N LEU A 197 -22.15 36.43 12.50
CA LEU A 197 -22.37 35.96 11.13
C LEU A 197 -22.84 34.51 11.14
N ASN A 198 -24.03 34.27 10.68
CA ASN A 198 -24.57 32.94 10.46
C ASN A 198 -25.57 33.00 9.30
N VAL A 199 -25.13 32.64 8.09
CA VAL A 199 -26.00 32.53 6.92
C VAL A 199 -26.29 31.04 6.72
N ASN A 200 -27.54 30.67 6.68
CA ASN A 200 -27.99 29.34 6.31
C ASN A 200 -29.10 29.53 5.26
N ASP A 201 -28.75 29.29 4.02
CA ASP A 201 -29.59 29.65 2.87
C ASP A 201 -29.64 28.53 1.83
N ASN A 202 -30.67 28.57 0.97
CA ASN A 202 -30.81 27.59 -0.12
C ASN A 202 -31.56 28.21 -1.30
N PHE A 203 -31.25 27.67 -2.49
CA PHE A 203 -31.93 28.00 -3.74
C PHE A 203 -32.86 26.87 -4.22
N GLY A 204 -32.52 25.63 -3.96
CA GLY A 204 -33.28 24.47 -4.38
C GLY A 204 -33.40 23.40 -3.29
N THR A 205 -33.69 22.17 -3.69
CA THR A 205 -33.75 21.03 -2.79
C THR A 205 -32.37 20.48 -2.45
N THR A 206 -31.40 20.71 -3.36
CA THR A 206 -30.03 20.26 -3.18
C THR A 206 -29.11 21.28 -3.82
N ASP A 207 -28.42 22.07 -3.00
CA ASP A 207 -27.50 23.11 -3.42
C ASP A 207 -26.05 22.59 -3.40
N PHE A 208 -25.28 22.99 -4.40
CA PHE A 208 -23.85 22.75 -4.53
C PHE A 208 -23.12 24.09 -4.58
N PRO A 209 -22.77 24.68 -3.42
CA PRO A 209 -21.96 25.88 -3.37
C PRO A 209 -20.54 25.57 -3.79
N ILE A 210 -19.87 26.50 -4.51
CA ILE A 210 -18.56 26.25 -5.11
C ILE A 210 -17.52 27.23 -4.60
N ALA A 211 -17.80 28.52 -4.60
CA ALA A 211 -16.81 29.52 -4.24
C ALA A 211 -17.41 30.68 -3.44
N LEU A 212 -16.55 31.26 -2.63
CA LEU A 212 -16.78 32.46 -1.81
C LEU A 212 -15.81 33.57 -2.21
N SER A 213 -16.25 34.76 -2.33
CA SER A 213 -15.39 35.94 -2.47
C SER A 213 -15.87 37.09 -1.59
N ILE A 214 -14.90 37.88 -1.10
CA ILE A 214 -15.20 39.12 -0.31
C ILE A 214 -14.92 40.33 -1.20
N GLN A 215 -15.95 41.22 -1.38
CA GLN A 215 -15.79 42.46 -2.09
C GLN A 215 -15.01 43.50 -1.25
N SER A 216 -14.48 44.53 -1.90
CA SER A 216 -13.72 45.58 -1.22
C SER A 216 -14.53 46.35 -0.15
N ASP A 217 -15.86 46.31 -0.24
CA ASP A 217 -16.79 46.86 0.77
C ASP A 217 -17.14 45.86 1.89
N GLY A 218 -16.51 44.69 1.90
CA GLY A 218 -16.69 43.63 2.89
C GLY A 218 -17.90 42.72 2.68
N LYS A 219 -18.67 42.90 1.61
CA LYS A 219 -19.79 42.02 1.28
C LYS A 219 -19.33 40.67 0.77
N PHE A 220 -20.13 39.66 0.99
CA PHE A 220 -19.82 38.27 0.59
C PHE A 220 -20.58 37.90 -0.68
N ILE A 221 -19.90 37.30 -1.64
CA ILE A 221 -20.50 36.68 -2.83
C ILE A 221 -20.26 35.17 -2.77
N VAL A 222 -21.34 34.43 -2.97
CA VAL A 222 -21.35 32.97 -3.06
C VAL A 222 -21.94 32.56 -4.40
N ASN A 223 -21.33 31.60 -5.08
CA ASN A 223 -21.88 30.99 -6.27
C ASN A 223 -21.99 29.48 -6.17
N GLY A 224 -22.68 28.88 -7.08
CA GLY A 224 -22.87 27.45 -7.18
C GLY A 224 -23.95 27.08 -8.19
N TYR A 225 -24.44 25.88 -8.06
CA TYR A 225 -25.57 25.37 -8.83
C TYR A 225 -26.49 24.53 -7.94
N TYR A 226 -27.70 24.31 -8.38
CA TYR A 226 -28.66 23.44 -7.73
C TYR A 226 -29.54 22.73 -8.76
N TYR A 227 -30.16 21.67 -8.35
CA TYR A 227 -31.18 21.00 -9.15
C TYR A 227 -32.56 21.33 -8.63
N ASN A 228 -33.43 21.75 -9.56
CA ASN A 228 -34.86 21.84 -9.32
C ASN A 228 -35.52 20.69 -10.08
N SER A 229 -35.86 19.63 -9.38
CA SER A 229 -36.17 18.31 -9.98
C SER A 229 -34.97 17.77 -10.79
N SER A 230 -35.01 17.81 -12.10
CA SER A 230 -33.91 17.33 -12.96
C SER A 230 -33.22 18.48 -13.75
N THR A 231 -33.65 19.73 -13.57
CA THR A 231 -33.09 20.85 -14.32
C THR A 231 -31.97 21.54 -13.52
N PRO A 232 -30.74 21.55 -14.03
CA PRO A 232 -29.65 22.23 -13.37
C PRO A 232 -29.79 23.77 -13.51
N THR A 233 -29.61 24.48 -12.44
CA THR A 233 -29.76 25.94 -12.37
C THR A 233 -28.56 26.53 -11.63
N LEU A 234 -27.94 27.53 -12.24
CA LEU A 234 -26.85 28.29 -11.64
C LEU A 234 -27.39 29.30 -10.64
N PHE A 235 -26.66 29.56 -9.56
CA PHE A 235 -26.98 30.61 -8.65
C PHE A 235 -25.79 31.48 -8.26
N ILE A 236 -26.10 32.71 -7.87
CA ILE A 236 -25.18 33.63 -7.22
C ILE A 236 -25.97 34.46 -6.17
N ALA A 237 -25.37 34.65 -5.02
CA ALA A 237 -25.95 35.44 -3.92
C ALA A 237 -24.95 36.44 -3.39
N ARG A 238 -25.41 37.59 -2.96
CA ARG A 238 -24.63 38.59 -2.22
C ARG A 238 -25.22 38.86 -0.86
N TYR A 239 -24.35 38.83 0.16
CA TYR A 239 -24.70 39.12 1.53
C TYR A 239 -23.92 40.33 2.03
N THR A 240 -24.54 41.10 2.91
CA THR A 240 -23.89 42.17 3.66
C THR A 240 -22.86 41.60 4.64
N THR A 241 -22.01 42.44 5.20
CA THR A 241 -21.02 42.10 6.23
C THR A 241 -21.61 41.42 7.47
N ASN A 242 -22.91 41.54 7.69
CA ASN A 242 -23.67 40.92 8.78
C ASN A 242 -24.46 39.68 8.35
N GLY A 243 -24.31 39.25 7.09
CA GLY A 243 -24.96 38.04 6.58
C GLY A 243 -26.42 38.23 6.12
N LEU A 244 -26.93 39.44 6.03
CA LEU A 244 -28.24 39.67 5.42
C LEU A 244 -28.14 39.69 3.90
N ALA A 245 -29.15 39.20 3.19
CA ALA A 245 -29.21 39.30 1.74
C ALA A 245 -29.13 40.78 1.32
N ASP A 246 -28.20 41.12 0.43
CA ASP A 246 -27.98 42.47 -0.05
C ASP A 246 -28.94 42.80 -1.19
N THR A 247 -30.07 43.42 -0.88
CA THR A 247 -31.11 43.77 -1.85
C THR A 247 -30.69 44.75 -2.95
N SER A 248 -29.51 45.37 -2.83
CA SER A 248 -28.93 46.16 -3.94
C SER A 248 -28.33 45.26 -5.05
N PHE A 249 -28.23 43.95 -4.82
CA PHE A 249 -27.83 42.94 -5.79
C PHE A 249 -29.09 42.26 -6.34
N ASN A 250 -29.35 42.43 -7.61
CA ASN A 250 -30.50 41.85 -8.31
C ASN A 250 -31.84 42.00 -7.55
N THR A 251 -32.03 43.16 -6.86
CA THR A 251 -33.20 43.53 -6.03
C THR A 251 -33.55 42.64 -4.84
N THR A 252 -33.05 41.41 -4.82
CA THR A 252 -33.31 40.39 -3.79
C THR A 252 -32.08 39.90 -3.04
N GLY A 253 -30.88 40.33 -3.44
CA GLY A 253 -29.62 39.76 -2.97
C GLY A 253 -29.24 38.44 -3.67
N ARG A 254 -30.07 37.96 -4.58
CA ARG A 254 -29.96 36.64 -5.20
C ARG A 254 -30.28 36.67 -6.68
N ARG A 255 -29.63 35.82 -7.44
CA ARG A 255 -29.95 35.52 -8.83
C ARG A 255 -29.82 34.05 -9.13
N ALA A 256 -30.82 33.47 -9.77
CA ALA A 256 -30.79 32.13 -10.35
C ALA A 256 -31.07 32.23 -11.85
N PHE A 257 -30.38 31.39 -12.63
CA PHE A 257 -30.53 31.36 -14.10
C PHE A 257 -30.07 30.02 -14.64
N SER A 258 -30.59 29.61 -15.81
CA SER A 258 -30.22 28.39 -16.51
C SER A 258 -29.59 28.71 -17.86
N ILE A 259 -28.69 27.85 -18.31
CA ILE A 259 -28.15 27.85 -19.65
C ILE A 259 -29.13 27.06 -20.53
N SER A 260 -29.56 27.65 -21.63
CA SER A 260 -30.56 27.01 -22.53
C SER A 260 -30.07 25.69 -23.11
N ASN A 261 -30.94 24.70 -23.18
CA ASN A 261 -30.70 23.39 -23.77
C ASN A 261 -29.60 22.57 -23.06
N THR A 262 -29.44 22.74 -21.75
CA THR A 262 -28.47 21.97 -20.95
C THR A 262 -29.15 20.91 -20.12
N THR A 263 -28.51 19.73 -20.05
CA THR A 263 -28.92 18.61 -19.18
C THR A 263 -28.09 18.50 -17.92
N ALA A 264 -26.90 19.09 -17.92
CA ALA A 264 -26.03 19.16 -16.74
C ALA A 264 -25.23 20.46 -16.74
N VAL A 265 -24.92 21.00 -15.57
CA VAL A 265 -24.06 22.16 -15.36
C VAL A 265 -23.21 21.95 -14.13
N ASN A 266 -21.98 22.45 -14.19
CA ASN A 266 -21.07 22.49 -13.04
C ASN A 266 -20.36 23.86 -13.03
N VAL A 267 -20.48 24.62 -11.95
CA VAL A 267 -19.67 25.81 -11.69
C VAL A 267 -18.31 25.36 -11.20
N THR A 268 -17.25 26.02 -11.61
CA THR A 268 -15.89 25.63 -11.22
C THR A 268 -15.18 26.70 -10.41
N ASP A 269 -15.45 27.98 -10.64
CA ASP A 269 -14.75 29.05 -9.95
C ASP A 269 -15.51 30.41 -9.98
N LEU A 270 -15.05 31.36 -9.14
CA LEU A 270 -15.58 32.72 -9.01
C LEU A 270 -14.43 33.71 -8.81
N LEU A 271 -14.41 34.80 -9.57
CA LEU A 271 -13.39 35.81 -9.45
C LEU A 271 -13.98 37.22 -9.52
N LEU A 272 -13.49 38.13 -8.65
CA LEU A 272 -13.86 39.52 -8.66
C LEU A 272 -12.87 40.37 -9.43
N GLN A 273 -13.33 41.20 -10.37
CA GLN A 273 -12.51 42.18 -11.05
C GLN A 273 -12.35 43.46 -10.22
N ALA A 274 -11.30 44.22 -10.47
CA ALA A 274 -11.01 45.45 -9.75
C ALA A 274 -12.09 46.53 -9.90
N ASP A 275 -12.88 46.51 -10.98
CA ASP A 275 -14.02 47.40 -11.24
C ASP A 275 -15.32 46.90 -10.57
N GLY A 276 -15.24 45.82 -9.77
CA GLY A 276 -16.36 45.23 -9.07
C GLY A 276 -17.23 44.28 -9.88
N LYS A 277 -16.89 44.04 -11.16
CA LYS A 277 -17.54 43.00 -11.96
C LYS A 277 -17.19 41.61 -11.45
N ILE A 278 -18.08 40.66 -11.70
CA ILE A 278 -18.01 39.30 -11.21
C ILE A 278 -17.88 38.36 -12.40
N LEU A 279 -16.82 37.57 -12.40
CA LEU A 279 -16.61 36.45 -13.33
C LEU A 279 -17.00 35.14 -12.67
N MET A 280 -17.70 34.28 -13.40
CA MET A 280 -18.02 32.92 -13.01
C MET A 280 -17.65 31.99 -14.15
N SER A 281 -17.02 30.88 -13.85
CA SER A 281 -16.68 29.85 -14.83
C SER A 281 -17.32 28.52 -14.52
N GLY A 282 -17.39 27.66 -15.53
CA GLY A 282 -17.92 26.31 -15.39
C GLY A 282 -17.98 25.53 -16.68
N LYS A 283 -18.76 24.47 -16.63
CA LYS A 283 -19.05 23.56 -17.73
C LYS A 283 -20.53 23.31 -17.83
N TYR A 284 -20.97 23.03 -19.04
CA TYR A 284 -22.34 22.60 -19.30
C TYR A 284 -22.37 21.50 -20.35
N PHE A 285 -23.37 20.65 -20.29
CA PHE A 285 -23.59 19.57 -21.24
C PHE A 285 -24.80 19.88 -22.13
N SER A 286 -24.53 20.00 -23.48
CA SER A 286 -25.51 20.26 -24.51
C SER A 286 -25.00 19.67 -25.81
N ASN A 287 -25.23 18.40 -26.11
CA ASN A 287 -24.59 17.65 -27.20
C ASN A 287 -23.06 17.50 -27.11
N GLY A 288 -22.52 17.47 -25.94
CA GLY A 288 -21.08 17.47 -25.61
C GLY A 288 -20.81 18.41 -24.47
N THR A 289 -19.70 18.23 -23.77
CA THR A 289 -19.33 19.11 -22.68
C THR A 289 -18.62 20.35 -23.21
N SER A 290 -19.04 21.51 -22.78
CA SER A 290 -18.49 22.81 -23.14
C SER A 290 -18.11 23.61 -21.91
N LEU A 291 -17.02 24.38 -22.00
CA LEU A 291 -16.65 25.37 -21.01
C LEU A 291 -17.52 26.63 -21.15
N PHE A 292 -17.66 27.37 -20.06
CA PHE A 292 -18.22 28.72 -20.11
C PHE A 292 -17.50 29.68 -19.17
N VAL A 293 -17.49 30.95 -19.53
CA VAL A 293 -17.23 32.09 -18.68
C VAL A 293 -18.38 33.05 -18.82
N LEU A 294 -18.88 33.58 -17.70
CA LEU A 294 -19.87 34.66 -17.73
C LEU A 294 -19.38 35.84 -16.88
N ARG A 295 -19.80 37.01 -17.24
CA ARG A 295 -19.52 38.23 -16.51
C ARG A 295 -20.80 38.95 -16.10
N MET A 296 -20.83 39.36 -14.82
CA MET A 296 -21.88 40.16 -14.27
C MET A 296 -21.34 41.52 -13.80
N ASN A 297 -22.21 42.54 -13.85
CA ASN A 297 -21.97 43.80 -13.20
C ASN A 297 -22.05 43.65 -11.68
N SER A 298 -21.51 44.64 -10.93
CA SER A 298 -21.51 44.60 -9.47
C SER A 298 -22.91 44.60 -8.81
N ASN A 299 -23.94 44.95 -9.57
CA ASN A 299 -25.34 44.88 -9.12
C ASN A 299 -26.05 43.55 -9.45
N GLY A 300 -25.33 42.56 -10.00
CA GLY A 300 -25.89 41.26 -10.31
C GLY A 300 -26.60 41.12 -11.66
N THR A 301 -26.58 42.17 -12.51
CA THR A 301 -27.08 42.07 -13.90
C THR A 301 -25.98 41.49 -14.81
N PHE A 302 -26.33 40.80 -15.88
CA PHE A 302 -25.34 40.38 -16.89
C PHE A 302 -24.69 41.62 -17.54
N ASP A 303 -23.39 41.53 -17.73
CA ASP A 303 -22.60 42.55 -18.43
C ASP A 303 -22.67 42.34 -19.96
N THR A 304 -23.59 43.02 -20.62
CA THR A 304 -23.79 42.89 -22.09
C THR A 304 -22.60 43.37 -22.91
N THR A 305 -21.60 44.01 -22.30
CA THR A 305 -20.35 44.36 -23.00
C THR A 305 -19.39 43.17 -23.07
N PHE A 306 -19.71 42.07 -22.40
CA PHE A 306 -18.97 40.83 -22.42
C PHE A 306 -19.66 39.83 -23.41
N SER A 307 -19.02 39.51 -24.49
CA SER A 307 -19.53 38.65 -25.59
C SER A 307 -20.95 38.96 -26.08
N GLY A 308 -21.42 40.22 -25.86
CA GLY A 308 -22.72 40.71 -26.33
C GLY A 308 -23.90 40.47 -25.37
N ASP A 309 -23.86 39.45 -24.51
CA ASP A 309 -24.95 39.09 -23.60
C ASP A 309 -24.50 38.77 -22.17
N GLY A 310 -23.19 38.85 -21.92
CA GLY A 310 -22.58 38.50 -20.61
C GLY A 310 -22.12 37.03 -20.49
N PHE A 311 -22.27 36.20 -21.54
CA PHE A 311 -21.94 34.80 -21.54
C PHE A 311 -21.09 34.39 -22.74
N GLN A 312 -20.05 33.63 -22.53
CA GLN A 312 -19.24 33.02 -23.59
C GLN A 312 -19.08 31.52 -23.32
N GLY A 313 -19.55 30.73 -24.26
CA GLY A 313 -19.32 29.31 -24.32
C GLY A 313 -18.12 28.97 -25.21
N ALA A 314 -17.39 27.93 -24.87
CA ALA A 314 -16.35 27.32 -25.69
C ALA A 314 -16.65 25.83 -25.85
N THR A 315 -16.98 25.42 -27.07
CA THR A 315 -17.26 24.02 -27.37
C THR A 315 -15.97 23.24 -27.48
N ILE A 316 -15.57 22.65 -26.39
CA ILE A 316 -14.38 21.80 -26.26
C ILE A 316 -14.81 20.59 -25.43
N ASN A 317 -14.54 19.38 -25.91
CA ASN A 317 -14.97 18.17 -25.23
C ASN A 317 -14.14 17.95 -23.96
N VAL A 318 -14.54 18.58 -22.85
CA VAL A 318 -13.89 18.48 -21.54
C VAL A 318 -14.53 17.43 -20.67
N GLN A 319 -13.78 16.94 -19.68
CA GLN A 319 -14.30 15.98 -18.68
C GLN A 319 -15.33 16.65 -17.78
N PHE A 320 -16.53 16.10 -17.70
CA PHE A 320 -17.55 16.57 -16.79
C PHE A 320 -17.23 16.05 -15.36
N GLY A 321 -17.22 16.95 -14.35
CA GLY A 321 -16.93 16.59 -12.97
C GLY A 321 -15.49 16.87 -12.50
N SER A 322 -14.51 17.15 -13.38
CA SER A 322 -13.20 17.64 -12.95
C SER A 322 -13.30 19.05 -12.32
N LYS A 323 -12.34 19.38 -11.43
CA LYS A 323 -12.19 20.76 -10.97
C LYS A 323 -11.64 21.62 -12.11
N GLY A 324 -12.18 22.85 -12.28
CA GLY A 324 -11.63 23.85 -13.16
C GLY A 324 -11.30 25.10 -12.36
N SER A 325 -10.52 26.00 -12.96
CA SER A 325 -10.15 27.27 -12.32
C SER A 325 -10.08 28.38 -13.36
N ILE A 326 -10.28 29.65 -12.93
CA ILE A 326 -10.07 30.84 -13.73
C ILE A 326 -9.01 31.76 -13.12
N ALA A 327 -8.29 32.47 -14.00
CA ALA A 327 -7.34 33.50 -13.59
C ALA A 327 -7.46 34.72 -14.49
N LEU A 328 -7.32 35.91 -13.92
CA LEU A 328 -7.41 37.19 -14.59
C LEU A 328 -6.02 37.75 -14.82
N GLN A 329 -5.69 38.06 -16.07
CA GLN A 329 -4.46 38.76 -16.44
C GLN A 329 -4.57 40.25 -16.17
N SER A 330 -3.45 40.93 -16.02
CA SER A 330 -3.41 42.39 -15.77
C SER A 330 -3.95 43.22 -16.94
N ASP A 331 -3.97 42.67 -18.17
CA ASP A 331 -4.57 43.28 -19.37
C ASP A 331 -6.08 42.98 -19.52
N GLY A 332 -6.69 42.32 -18.50
CA GLY A 332 -8.09 41.98 -18.48
C GLY A 332 -8.47 40.68 -19.19
N LYS A 333 -7.53 39.99 -19.85
CA LYS A 333 -7.78 38.67 -20.43
C LYS A 333 -8.00 37.64 -19.34
N ILE A 334 -8.81 36.63 -19.66
CA ILE A 334 -9.21 35.59 -18.73
C ILE A 334 -8.64 34.27 -19.24
N ILE A 335 -7.96 33.52 -18.36
CA ILE A 335 -7.56 32.15 -18.61
C ILE A 335 -8.46 31.23 -17.82
N GLN A 336 -9.07 30.26 -18.49
CA GLN A 336 -9.82 29.16 -17.86
C GLN A 336 -9.02 27.86 -18.05
N MET A 337 -8.93 27.07 -17.03
CA MET A 337 -8.24 25.77 -17.04
C MET A 337 -9.22 24.68 -16.65
N ASP A 338 -9.10 23.53 -17.33
CA ASP A 338 -9.88 22.33 -17.04
C ASP A 338 -9.15 21.06 -17.51
N SER A 339 -9.66 19.88 -17.20
CA SER A 339 -9.22 18.61 -17.79
C SER A 339 -10.09 18.26 -18.99
N PHE A 340 -9.49 17.70 -20.03
CA PHE A 340 -10.22 17.24 -21.20
C PHE A 340 -9.79 15.81 -21.57
N TYR A 341 -10.72 15.03 -22.10
CA TYR A 341 -10.44 13.70 -22.61
C TYR A 341 -9.90 13.77 -24.04
N ASN A 342 -8.68 13.28 -24.22
CA ASN A 342 -8.02 13.21 -25.51
C ASN A 342 -8.36 11.87 -26.18
N GLY A 343 -9.31 11.88 -27.12
CA GLY A 343 -9.76 10.69 -27.84
C GLY A 343 -8.70 10.01 -28.72
N THR A 344 -7.52 10.61 -28.91
CA THR A 344 -6.40 10.01 -29.66
C THR A 344 -5.51 9.16 -28.75
N THR A 345 -5.26 9.64 -27.54
CA THR A 345 -4.42 8.95 -26.53
C THR A 345 -5.23 8.15 -25.55
N GLU A 346 -6.56 8.31 -25.55
CA GLU A 346 -7.50 7.73 -24.59
C GLU A 346 -7.23 8.14 -23.13
N ASN A 347 -6.58 9.29 -22.91
CA ASN A 347 -6.18 9.80 -21.61
C ASN A 347 -6.79 11.18 -21.35
N GLU A 348 -6.77 11.60 -20.07
CA GLU A 348 -7.10 12.96 -19.68
C GLU A 348 -5.84 13.83 -19.71
N ASP A 349 -5.94 14.99 -20.33
CA ASP A 349 -4.90 16.02 -20.39
C ASP A 349 -5.42 17.34 -19.80
N MET A 350 -4.53 18.24 -19.40
CA MET A 350 -4.88 19.59 -18.95
C MET A 350 -5.13 20.51 -20.14
N LEU A 351 -6.20 21.30 -20.08
CA LEU A 351 -6.57 22.26 -21.10
C LEU A 351 -6.62 23.66 -20.52
N LEU A 352 -6.00 24.63 -21.20
CA LEU A 352 -6.15 26.06 -20.96
C LEU A 352 -6.84 26.74 -22.15
N VAL A 353 -7.81 27.58 -21.84
CA VAL A 353 -8.50 28.41 -22.83
C VAL A 353 -8.36 29.87 -22.42
N ARG A 354 -8.06 30.76 -23.39
CA ARG A 354 -8.00 32.18 -23.09
C ARG A 354 -9.11 32.96 -23.78
N TYR A 355 -9.69 33.89 -23.02
CA TYR A 355 -10.69 34.84 -23.49
C TYR A 355 -10.09 36.25 -23.47
N THR A 356 -10.51 37.09 -24.40
CA THR A 356 -10.21 38.54 -24.39
C THR A 356 -10.90 39.22 -23.20
N ALA A 357 -10.52 40.43 -22.90
CA ALA A 357 -11.18 41.22 -21.85
C ALA A 357 -12.69 41.47 -22.13
N ASN A 358 -13.11 41.35 -23.37
CA ASN A 358 -14.51 41.51 -23.79
C ASN A 358 -15.28 40.18 -23.85
N GLY A 359 -14.63 39.07 -23.52
CA GLY A 359 -15.27 37.77 -23.46
C GLY A 359 -15.11 36.88 -24.67
N ASP A 360 -14.68 37.38 -25.81
CA ASP A 360 -14.46 36.57 -26.98
C ASP A 360 -13.31 35.61 -26.82
N LEU A 361 -13.35 34.44 -27.48
CA LEU A 361 -12.23 33.52 -27.51
C LEU A 361 -11.01 34.21 -28.12
N ASP A 362 -9.86 34.19 -27.42
CA ASP A 362 -8.61 34.79 -27.89
C ASP A 362 -7.84 33.81 -28.80
N ASN A 363 -8.12 33.91 -30.10
CA ASN A 363 -7.49 33.09 -31.14
C ASN A 363 -5.99 33.41 -31.33
N THR A 364 -5.44 34.39 -30.59
CA THR A 364 -3.99 34.67 -30.57
C THR A 364 -3.28 33.89 -29.48
N PHE A 365 -4.02 33.14 -28.65
CA PHE A 365 -3.47 32.32 -27.62
C PHE A 365 -2.77 31.13 -28.28
N PHE A 366 -1.59 30.83 -27.93
CA PHE A 366 -0.75 29.72 -28.36
C PHE A 366 -0.90 29.29 -29.84
N ASN A 367 0.06 29.66 -30.70
CA ASN A 367 0.17 29.31 -32.11
C ASN A 367 -1.08 29.62 -33.00
N GLY A 368 -1.89 30.59 -32.59
CA GLY A 368 -3.09 30.99 -33.39
C GLY A 368 -4.36 30.20 -33.01
N GLY A 369 -4.35 29.44 -31.93
CA GLY A 369 -5.54 28.79 -31.36
C GLY A 369 -6.02 29.46 -30.07
N SER A 370 -7.25 29.17 -29.67
CA SER A 370 -7.82 29.66 -28.42
C SER A 370 -7.58 28.73 -27.23
N GLY A 371 -7.03 27.54 -27.49
CA GLY A 371 -6.76 26.51 -26.46
C GLY A 371 -5.32 25.98 -26.51
N PHE A 372 -4.82 25.57 -25.38
CA PHE A 372 -3.51 24.98 -25.15
C PHE A 372 -3.63 23.75 -24.26
N THR A 373 -3.11 22.63 -24.73
CA THR A 373 -3.10 21.38 -23.96
C THR A 373 -1.74 21.12 -23.32
N LEU A 374 -1.77 20.59 -22.10
CA LEU A 374 -0.60 20.19 -21.35
C LEU A 374 -0.73 18.71 -21.00
N SER A 375 0.31 17.94 -21.33
CA SER A 375 0.46 16.55 -20.90
C SER A 375 1.85 16.40 -20.28
N PHE A 376 1.91 15.74 -19.13
CA PHE A 376 3.15 15.50 -18.39
C PHE A 376 3.70 14.09 -18.66
N ASN A 377 2.81 13.16 -19.03
CA ASN A 377 3.18 11.78 -19.37
C ASN A 377 2.14 11.16 -20.33
N ALA A 378 2.18 9.85 -20.52
CA ALA A 378 1.26 9.11 -21.40
C ALA A 378 -0.03 8.61 -20.70
N LEU A 379 -0.25 9.00 -19.42
CA LEU A 379 -1.42 8.64 -18.63
C LEU A 379 -2.24 9.89 -18.31
N ASN A 380 -3.20 9.77 -17.39
CA ASN A 380 -4.10 10.88 -17.07
C ASN A 380 -3.39 12.00 -16.30
N ASP A 381 -3.58 13.23 -16.78
CA ASP A 381 -3.11 14.47 -16.16
C ASP A 381 -4.32 15.35 -15.82
N ARG A 382 -4.57 15.56 -14.52
CA ARG A 382 -5.73 16.31 -14.01
C ARG A 382 -5.33 17.62 -13.39
N VAL A 383 -6.03 18.69 -13.74
CA VAL A 383 -5.85 19.99 -13.12
C VAL A 383 -6.55 20.06 -11.77
N SER A 384 -5.99 20.86 -10.87
CA SER A 384 -6.62 21.16 -9.57
C SER A 384 -6.80 22.65 -9.34
N PHE A 385 -5.78 23.45 -9.61
CA PHE A 385 -5.80 24.88 -9.32
C PHE A 385 -4.81 25.67 -10.17
N MET A 386 -5.13 26.94 -10.41
CA MET A 386 -4.31 27.88 -11.20
C MET A 386 -4.27 29.25 -10.51
N SER A 387 -3.12 29.92 -10.59
CA SER A 387 -2.97 31.29 -10.10
C SER A 387 -2.01 32.09 -10.96
N ILE A 388 -2.17 33.41 -10.96
CA ILE A 388 -1.27 34.37 -11.64
C ILE A 388 -0.59 35.24 -10.60
N THR A 389 0.75 35.25 -10.63
CA THR A 389 1.55 36.09 -9.75
C THR A 389 2.80 36.57 -10.52
N ASN A 390 3.13 37.87 -10.42
CA ASN A 390 4.32 38.44 -11.06
C ASN A 390 4.41 38.12 -12.56
N ASN A 391 3.32 38.22 -13.29
CA ASN A 391 3.21 37.91 -14.71
C ASN A 391 3.59 36.46 -15.08
N LYS A 392 3.47 35.56 -14.13
CA LYS A 392 3.65 34.12 -14.29
C LYS A 392 2.35 33.39 -13.97
N LEU A 393 2.01 32.41 -14.78
CA LEU A 393 0.95 31.46 -14.52
C LEU A 393 1.52 30.25 -13.79
N PHE A 394 1.03 29.96 -12.62
CA PHE A 394 1.35 28.76 -11.85
C PHE A 394 0.16 27.80 -11.91
N ILE A 395 0.43 26.54 -12.25
CA ILE A 395 -0.56 25.46 -12.40
C ILE A 395 -0.17 24.34 -11.44
N SER A 396 -1.15 23.76 -10.79
CA SER A 396 -0.98 22.55 -9.99
C SER A 396 -2.04 21.51 -10.30
N GLY A 397 -1.67 20.25 -10.18
CA GLY A 397 -2.54 19.13 -10.45
C GLY A 397 -1.88 17.80 -10.12
N ASN A 398 -2.42 16.75 -10.69
CA ASN A 398 -1.95 15.38 -10.51
C ASN A 398 -1.66 14.74 -11.86
N SER A 399 -0.69 13.85 -11.89
CA SER A 399 -0.31 13.06 -13.06
C SER A 399 -0.20 11.59 -12.65
N GLU A 400 -0.94 10.72 -13.30
CA GLU A 400 -0.86 9.28 -13.10
C GLU A 400 0.47 8.75 -13.63
N THR A 401 1.21 8.02 -12.81
CA THR A 401 2.49 7.39 -13.20
C THR A 401 2.32 5.89 -13.43
N SER A 402 1.26 5.34 -12.88
CA SER A 402 0.79 3.98 -13.10
C SER A 402 -0.71 3.92 -12.80
N ILE A 403 -1.34 2.77 -13.02
CA ILE A 403 -2.76 2.57 -12.70
C ILE A 403 -3.11 2.78 -11.22
N VAL A 404 -2.10 2.90 -10.34
CA VAL A 404 -2.29 2.97 -8.89
C VAL A 404 -1.52 4.12 -8.22
N GLU A 405 -0.69 4.87 -8.93
CA GLU A 405 0.14 5.93 -8.34
C GLU A 405 -0.07 7.25 -9.08
N ASN A 406 -0.34 8.32 -8.31
CA ASN A 406 -0.39 9.69 -8.78
C ASN A 406 0.76 10.50 -8.20
N ASN A 407 1.41 11.29 -9.02
CA ASN A 407 2.34 12.32 -8.59
C ASN A 407 1.68 13.70 -8.63
N LEU A 408 2.13 14.57 -7.74
CA LEU A 408 1.82 15.99 -7.81
C LEU A 408 2.58 16.60 -8.98
N VAL A 409 1.93 17.40 -9.81
CA VAL A 409 2.57 18.12 -10.91
C VAL A 409 2.35 19.61 -10.78
N PHE A 410 3.41 20.35 -11.10
CA PHE A 410 3.42 21.80 -11.06
C PHE A 410 4.02 22.32 -12.35
N GLY A 411 3.38 23.33 -12.94
CA GLY A 411 3.86 24.02 -14.12
C GLY A 411 3.92 25.51 -13.89
N ARG A 412 4.92 26.20 -14.46
CA ARG A 412 5.01 27.64 -14.45
C ARG A 412 5.29 28.19 -15.85
N TYR A 413 4.49 29.15 -16.28
CA TYR A 413 4.54 29.73 -17.60
C TYR A 413 4.71 31.26 -17.53
N ASN A 414 5.43 31.81 -18.48
CA ASN A 414 5.49 33.25 -18.72
C ASN A 414 4.23 33.70 -19.43
N LEU A 415 3.45 34.62 -18.88
CA LEU A 415 2.17 35.03 -19.44
C LEU A 415 2.28 35.76 -20.78
N ASN A 416 3.33 36.57 -20.98
CA ASN A 416 3.49 37.37 -22.20
C ASN A 416 3.79 36.51 -23.43
N THR A 417 4.60 35.47 -23.28
CA THR A 417 5.05 34.63 -24.38
C THR A 417 4.34 33.26 -24.37
N PHE A 418 3.69 32.94 -23.29
CA PHE A 418 3.11 31.63 -22.99
C PHE A 418 4.09 30.46 -23.18
N THR A 419 5.33 30.72 -22.78
CA THR A 419 6.41 29.71 -22.76
C THR A 419 6.67 29.22 -21.36
N ALA A 420 7.08 27.98 -21.21
CA ALA A 420 7.49 27.41 -19.95
C ALA A 420 8.57 28.29 -19.29
N ASP A 421 8.46 28.51 -17.98
CA ASP A 421 9.45 29.26 -17.22
C ASP A 421 10.60 28.33 -16.83
N THR A 422 11.68 28.35 -17.61
CA THR A 422 12.84 27.47 -17.42
C THR A 422 13.57 27.64 -16.09
N THR A 423 13.23 28.69 -15.31
CA THR A 423 13.77 28.89 -13.94
C THR A 423 12.98 28.08 -12.88
N PHE A 424 11.94 27.36 -13.28
CA PHE A 424 11.12 26.53 -12.41
C PHE A 424 11.26 25.06 -12.79
N GLY A 425 11.69 24.22 -11.85
CA GLY A 425 11.84 22.80 -12.06
C GLY A 425 12.74 22.44 -13.26
N THR A 426 12.34 21.45 -14.03
CA THR A 426 12.97 21.07 -15.29
C THR A 426 12.11 21.60 -16.44
N ASN A 427 12.65 22.57 -17.21
CA ASN A 427 11.93 23.18 -18.35
C ASN A 427 10.54 23.76 -18.00
N GLY A 428 10.41 24.35 -16.81
CA GLY A 428 9.15 24.94 -16.36
C GLY A 428 8.20 24.00 -15.62
N PHE A 429 8.62 22.75 -15.39
CA PHE A 429 7.80 21.72 -14.75
C PHE A 429 8.50 21.07 -13.57
N LYS A 430 7.70 20.68 -12.59
CA LYS A 430 8.12 19.85 -11.46
C LYS A 430 7.10 18.75 -11.24
N GLN A 431 7.57 17.53 -11.17
CA GLN A 431 6.81 16.40 -10.70
C GLN A 431 7.33 16.00 -9.32
N GLN A 432 6.43 15.69 -8.40
CA GLN A 432 6.77 15.38 -7.03
C GLN A 432 5.90 14.25 -6.49
N SER A 433 6.54 13.20 -6.00
CA SER A 433 5.91 12.23 -5.11
C SER A 433 6.20 12.63 -3.65
N LEU A 434 5.20 12.52 -2.82
CA LEU A 434 5.37 12.60 -1.37
C LEU A 434 5.46 11.15 -0.89
N SER A 435 6.62 10.63 -0.55
CA SER A 435 6.70 9.29 0.03
C SER A 435 5.86 9.25 1.32
N HIS A 436 4.73 8.60 1.23
CA HIS A 436 3.84 8.28 2.34
C HIS A 436 3.38 6.85 2.13
N PRO A 437 3.48 6.00 3.16
CA PRO A 437 3.08 4.61 3.05
C PRO A 437 1.59 4.45 2.73
N THR A 438 1.26 3.40 2.00
CA THR A 438 -0.10 2.92 1.80
C THR A 438 -0.46 1.92 2.89
N TYR A 439 -1.72 1.64 3.08
CA TYR A 439 -2.16 0.47 3.84
C TYR A 439 -1.83 -0.78 3.02
N GLU A 440 -0.89 -1.58 3.52
CA GLU A 440 -0.44 -2.80 2.86
C GLU A 440 -0.67 -4.02 3.77
N GLU A 441 -1.39 -4.98 3.28
CA GLU A 441 -1.69 -6.22 3.98
C GLU A 441 -0.95 -7.39 3.32
N VAL A 442 -0.15 -8.12 4.08
CA VAL A 442 0.38 -9.42 3.62
C VAL A 442 -0.78 -10.41 3.58
N ILE A 443 -0.94 -11.09 2.46
CA ILE A 443 -1.91 -12.17 2.30
C ILE A 443 -1.23 -13.53 2.47
N LYS A 444 -0.18 -13.78 1.70
CA LYS A 444 0.58 -15.04 1.74
C LYS A 444 2.02 -14.82 1.27
N SER A 445 2.94 -15.63 1.75
CA SER A 445 4.32 -15.65 1.28
C SER A 445 4.77 -17.06 0.93
N VAL A 446 5.65 -17.18 -0.07
CA VAL A 446 6.30 -18.43 -0.47
C VAL A 446 7.77 -18.18 -0.73
N VAL A 447 8.59 -19.21 -0.52
CA VAL A 447 10.02 -19.16 -0.82
C VAL A 447 10.29 -19.94 -2.10
N GLN A 448 11.02 -19.32 -3.05
CA GLN A 448 11.46 -19.94 -4.29
C GLN A 448 12.70 -20.82 -4.06
N SER A 449 13.03 -21.65 -5.03
CA SER A 449 14.18 -22.58 -4.96
C SER A 449 15.54 -21.89 -4.78
N ASP A 450 15.65 -20.61 -5.11
CA ASP A 450 16.83 -19.75 -4.92
C ASP A 450 16.81 -18.98 -3.58
N ASN A 451 15.94 -19.36 -2.64
CA ASN A 451 15.71 -18.73 -1.34
C ASN A 451 15.18 -17.29 -1.40
N LYS A 452 14.70 -16.81 -2.54
CA LYS A 452 13.96 -15.54 -2.60
C LYS A 452 12.55 -15.73 -2.09
N THR A 453 12.05 -14.74 -1.42
CA THR A 453 10.69 -14.73 -0.87
C THR A 453 9.78 -13.92 -1.77
N VAL A 454 8.70 -14.52 -2.26
CA VAL A 454 7.60 -13.84 -2.97
C VAL A 454 6.48 -13.63 -1.99
N VAL A 455 5.95 -12.41 -1.95
CA VAL A 455 4.88 -11.98 -1.06
C VAL A 455 3.71 -11.50 -1.89
N LEU A 456 2.54 -12.05 -1.66
CA LEU A 456 1.26 -11.55 -2.16
C LEU A 456 0.69 -10.56 -1.17
N THR A 457 0.32 -9.39 -1.65
CA THR A 457 -0.15 -8.28 -0.82
C THR A 457 -1.44 -7.71 -1.34
N LYS A 458 -2.25 -7.19 -0.43
CA LYS A 458 -3.40 -6.35 -0.72
C LYS A 458 -3.04 -4.91 -0.39
N VAL A 459 -3.21 -4.02 -1.34
CA VAL A 459 -2.80 -2.61 -1.25
C VAL A 459 -4.02 -1.74 -1.42
N TYR A 460 -4.23 -0.80 -0.52
CA TYR A 460 -5.39 0.10 -0.53
C TYR A 460 -4.96 1.48 -1.02
N ILE A 461 -5.62 1.97 -2.06
CA ILE A 461 -5.42 3.30 -2.64
C ILE A 461 -6.77 3.83 -3.15
N ASN A 462 -7.10 5.09 -2.86
CA ASN A 462 -8.32 5.76 -3.34
C ASN A 462 -9.63 5.01 -3.00
N ASN A 463 -9.74 4.45 -1.80
CA ASN A 463 -10.87 3.62 -1.37
C ASN A 463 -11.10 2.36 -2.23
N LEU A 464 -10.12 2.00 -3.04
CA LEU A 464 -10.07 0.77 -3.81
C LEU A 464 -8.93 -0.09 -3.28
N PHE A 465 -8.99 -1.38 -3.54
CA PHE A 465 -7.84 -2.22 -3.32
C PHE A 465 -7.42 -2.92 -4.62
N PHE A 466 -6.14 -3.19 -4.72
CA PHE A 466 -5.58 -4.07 -5.73
C PHE A 466 -4.61 -5.04 -5.07
N ASN A 467 -4.25 -6.08 -5.80
CA ASN A 467 -3.28 -7.04 -5.31
C ASN A 467 -1.93 -6.82 -5.99
N GLY A 468 -0.87 -6.99 -5.21
CA GLY A 468 0.49 -6.86 -5.67
C GLY A 468 1.34 -8.07 -5.31
N LEU A 469 2.39 -8.31 -6.08
CA LEU A 469 3.48 -9.19 -5.70
C LEU A 469 4.72 -8.36 -5.44
N GLN A 470 5.47 -8.79 -4.44
CA GLN A 470 6.79 -8.26 -4.11
C GLN A 470 7.76 -9.43 -4.00
N ARG A 471 9.01 -9.24 -4.44
CA ARG A 471 10.03 -10.28 -4.25
C ARG A 471 11.24 -9.73 -3.50
N PHE A 472 11.65 -10.48 -2.49
CA PHE A 472 12.80 -10.17 -1.66
C PHE A 472 13.90 -11.19 -1.87
N ASN A 473 15.15 -10.72 -1.90
CA ASN A 473 16.35 -11.55 -1.89
C ASN A 473 16.47 -12.29 -0.56
N GLU A 474 17.32 -13.32 -0.51
CA GLU A 474 17.57 -14.10 0.70
C GLU A 474 17.98 -13.26 1.93
N ASN A 475 18.64 -12.14 1.72
CA ASN A 475 19.04 -11.20 2.77
C ASN A 475 17.95 -10.17 3.15
N GLY A 476 16.74 -10.27 2.62
CA GLY A 476 15.62 -9.38 2.92
C GLY A 476 15.61 -8.06 2.14
N THR A 477 16.57 -7.83 1.25
CA THR A 477 16.50 -6.66 0.34
C THR A 477 15.52 -6.92 -0.79
N LEU A 478 14.87 -5.87 -1.30
CA LEU A 478 13.97 -5.97 -2.44
C LEU A 478 14.73 -6.44 -3.69
N ASP A 479 14.21 -7.44 -4.41
CA ASP A 479 14.78 -7.92 -5.66
C ASP A 479 14.33 -7.05 -6.83
N THR A 480 15.09 -6.01 -7.13
CA THR A 480 14.77 -5.04 -8.18
C THR A 480 14.73 -5.60 -9.60
N THR A 481 15.12 -6.86 -9.80
CA THR A 481 15.02 -7.56 -11.10
C THR A 481 13.65 -8.17 -11.37
N PHE A 482 12.75 -8.16 -10.37
CA PHE A 482 11.41 -8.70 -10.47
C PHE A 482 10.41 -7.60 -10.85
N GLY A 483 9.66 -7.80 -11.91
CA GLY A 483 8.65 -6.86 -12.37
C GLY A 483 9.19 -5.43 -12.54
N SER A 484 8.49 -4.46 -11.97
CA SER A 484 8.93 -3.06 -11.92
C SER A 484 9.59 -2.78 -10.57
N ASN A 485 10.94 -2.79 -10.53
CA ASN A 485 11.72 -2.52 -9.32
C ASN A 485 11.30 -3.40 -8.11
N GLY A 486 11.14 -4.69 -8.32
CA GLY A 486 10.82 -5.64 -7.25
C GLY A 486 9.33 -5.86 -6.99
N LYS A 487 8.47 -5.24 -7.78
CA LYS A 487 7.02 -5.24 -7.61
C LYS A 487 6.27 -5.58 -8.89
N VAL A 488 5.10 -6.20 -8.76
CA VAL A 488 4.13 -6.44 -9.83
C VAL A 488 2.75 -6.03 -9.33
N ALA A 489 2.12 -5.05 -9.98
CA ALA A 489 0.72 -4.76 -9.75
C ALA A 489 -0.14 -5.71 -10.60
N LEU A 490 -1.05 -6.44 -9.99
CA LEU A 490 -1.82 -7.47 -10.69
C LEU A 490 -3.00 -6.90 -11.50
N GLY A 491 -3.36 -5.62 -11.33
CA GLY A 491 -4.36 -4.92 -12.13
C GLY A 491 -5.81 -5.45 -12.01
N PHE A 492 -6.06 -6.34 -11.08
CA PHE A 492 -7.38 -6.91 -10.83
C PHE A 492 -8.04 -6.19 -9.64
N PHE A 493 -8.81 -5.16 -9.92
CA PHE A 493 -9.61 -4.48 -8.91
C PHE A 493 -10.76 -5.38 -8.43
N PHE A 494 -11.10 -5.30 -7.15
CA PHE A 494 -12.18 -6.07 -6.53
C PHE A 494 -12.01 -7.59 -6.61
N THR A 495 -10.75 -8.08 -6.71
CA THR A 495 -10.42 -9.50 -6.66
C THR A 495 -9.75 -9.83 -5.34
N GLU A 496 -10.30 -10.79 -4.61
CA GLU A 496 -9.69 -11.34 -3.39
C GLU A 496 -8.78 -12.50 -3.81
N PHE A 497 -7.45 -12.28 -3.79
CA PHE A 497 -6.47 -13.35 -3.98
C PHE A 497 -6.02 -13.86 -2.61
N GLU A 498 -6.00 -15.18 -2.43
CA GLU A 498 -5.62 -15.81 -1.17
C GLU A 498 -4.64 -16.95 -1.35
N GLY A 499 -4.68 -17.65 -2.47
CA GLY A 499 -3.77 -18.74 -2.76
C GLY A 499 -2.50 -18.25 -3.47
N LEU A 500 -1.34 -18.75 -3.05
CA LEU A 500 -0.03 -18.45 -3.64
C LEU A 500 0.83 -19.72 -3.65
N ALA A 501 1.37 -20.09 -4.80
CA ALA A 501 2.28 -21.21 -4.97
C ALA A 501 3.35 -20.92 -6.02
N VAL A 502 4.44 -21.69 -6.02
CA VAL A 502 5.53 -21.60 -6.99
C VAL A 502 5.73 -22.98 -7.64
N ASP A 503 5.72 -23.02 -8.98
CA ASP A 503 5.97 -24.26 -9.73
C ASP A 503 7.46 -24.59 -9.85
N ASN A 504 7.77 -25.78 -10.36
CA ASN A 504 9.14 -26.25 -10.55
C ASN A 504 9.98 -25.39 -11.52
N ALA A 505 9.33 -24.55 -12.34
CA ALA A 505 9.97 -23.60 -13.23
C ALA A 505 10.12 -22.22 -12.59
N SER A 506 9.79 -22.09 -11.31
CA SER A 506 9.74 -20.84 -10.53
C SER A 506 8.69 -19.85 -11.01
N ASN A 507 7.68 -20.27 -11.79
CA ASN A 507 6.53 -19.45 -12.06
C ASN A 507 5.68 -19.33 -10.80
N ILE A 508 5.07 -18.18 -10.62
CA ILE A 508 4.23 -17.85 -9.46
C ILE A 508 2.76 -18.02 -9.87
N LEU A 509 2.04 -18.86 -9.15
CA LEU A 509 0.62 -19.11 -9.34
C LEU A 509 -0.15 -18.47 -8.20
N ILE A 510 -1.22 -17.79 -8.56
CA ILE A 510 -2.08 -17.04 -7.63
C ILE A 510 -3.51 -17.46 -7.91
N SER A 511 -4.28 -17.76 -6.86
CA SER A 511 -5.72 -18.06 -6.98
C SER A 511 -6.55 -17.16 -6.10
N GLY A 512 -7.75 -16.84 -6.56
CA GLY A 512 -8.69 -15.99 -5.86
C GLY A 512 -10.04 -15.91 -6.57
N TYR A 513 -10.86 -14.94 -6.18
CA TYR A 513 -12.19 -14.74 -6.73
C TYR A 513 -12.54 -13.27 -6.84
N GLN A 514 -13.35 -12.92 -7.82
CA GLN A 514 -13.87 -11.56 -7.97
C GLN A 514 -15.12 -11.34 -7.11
N SER A 515 -15.36 -10.11 -6.70
CA SER A 515 -16.54 -9.72 -5.93
C SER A 515 -17.87 -10.06 -6.63
N LEU A 516 -17.83 -10.22 -7.94
CA LEU A 516 -18.98 -10.66 -8.76
C LEU A 516 -19.09 -12.18 -8.93
N GLY A 517 -18.23 -12.97 -8.28
CA GLY A 517 -18.36 -14.41 -8.11
C GLY A 517 -17.48 -15.31 -8.99
N SER A 518 -16.74 -14.80 -9.98
CA SER A 518 -15.86 -15.63 -10.81
C SER A 518 -14.56 -15.99 -10.09
N GLY A 519 -14.13 -17.27 -10.17
CA GLY A 519 -12.81 -17.69 -9.72
C GLY A 519 -11.72 -17.25 -10.71
N VAL A 520 -10.56 -16.83 -10.22
CA VAL A 520 -9.45 -16.32 -11.02
C VAL A 520 -8.15 -17.02 -10.63
N ILE A 521 -7.44 -17.58 -11.60
CA ILE A 521 -6.12 -18.16 -11.43
C ILE A 521 -5.16 -17.44 -12.40
N VAL A 522 -4.07 -16.91 -11.88
CA VAL A 522 -3.06 -16.14 -12.62
C VAL A 522 -1.71 -16.82 -12.53
N ARG A 523 -0.96 -16.85 -13.62
CA ARG A 523 0.42 -17.29 -13.60
C ARG A 523 1.36 -16.17 -14.01
N ILE A 524 2.35 -15.91 -13.16
CA ILE A 524 3.40 -14.88 -13.35
C ILE A 524 4.74 -15.59 -13.56
N THR A 525 5.50 -15.14 -14.55
CA THR A 525 6.84 -15.67 -14.85
C THR A 525 7.83 -15.34 -13.72
N PRO A 526 8.99 -16.02 -13.65
CA PRO A 526 10.05 -15.68 -12.69
C PRO A 526 10.56 -14.23 -12.79
N ALA A 527 10.37 -13.59 -13.94
CA ALA A 527 10.75 -12.19 -14.16
C ALA A 527 9.68 -11.19 -13.67
N GLY A 528 8.49 -11.66 -13.27
CA GLY A 528 7.40 -10.80 -12.82
C GLY A 528 6.45 -10.34 -13.95
N ALA A 529 6.50 -10.97 -15.12
CA ALA A 529 5.56 -10.71 -16.21
C ALA A 529 4.41 -11.73 -16.19
N LEU A 530 3.25 -11.36 -16.72
CA LEU A 530 2.15 -12.30 -16.94
C LEU A 530 2.59 -13.39 -17.93
N ASP A 531 2.38 -14.67 -17.58
CA ASP A 531 2.76 -15.79 -18.44
C ASP A 531 1.67 -16.08 -19.48
N THR A 532 1.77 -15.47 -20.64
CA THR A 532 0.77 -15.55 -21.71
C THR A 532 0.57 -16.97 -22.31
N THR A 533 1.38 -17.96 -21.88
CA THR A 533 1.20 -19.37 -22.29
C THR A 533 0.24 -20.14 -21.38
N PHE A 534 -0.20 -19.52 -20.28
CA PHE A 534 -1.12 -20.10 -19.31
C PHE A 534 -2.56 -19.61 -19.55
N GLY A 535 -3.50 -20.52 -19.56
CA GLY A 535 -4.92 -20.19 -19.71
C GLY A 535 -5.19 -19.31 -20.95
N ASN A 536 -5.92 -18.24 -20.73
CA ASN A 536 -6.13 -17.19 -21.72
C ASN A 536 -5.23 -16.01 -21.37
N GLN A 537 -4.13 -15.83 -22.10
CA GLN A 537 -3.18 -14.72 -21.89
C GLN A 537 -2.66 -14.59 -20.45
N GLY A 538 -2.42 -15.70 -19.78
CA GLY A 538 -1.87 -15.74 -18.41
C GLY A 538 -2.90 -15.95 -17.31
N ILE A 539 -4.18 -16.05 -17.67
CA ILE A 539 -5.29 -16.09 -16.73
C ILE A 539 -6.23 -17.24 -17.06
N THR A 540 -6.71 -17.94 -16.05
CA THR A 540 -7.83 -18.86 -16.15
C THR A 540 -8.98 -18.32 -15.31
N TYR A 541 -10.14 -18.13 -15.93
CA TYR A 541 -11.37 -17.80 -15.24
C TYR A 541 -12.23 -19.06 -15.06
N LEU A 542 -12.81 -19.16 -13.86
CA LEU A 542 -13.90 -20.08 -13.57
C LEU A 542 -15.15 -19.23 -13.53
N GLU A 543 -15.91 -19.25 -14.62
CA GLU A 543 -17.10 -18.39 -14.76
C GLU A 543 -18.18 -18.80 -13.76
N GLU A 544 -18.81 -17.78 -13.17
CA GLU A 544 -19.94 -17.99 -12.27
C GLU A 544 -21.19 -18.44 -13.04
N SER A 545 -22.04 -19.17 -12.39
CA SER A 545 -23.38 -19.51 -12.82
C SER A 545 -24.34 -19.44 -11.62
N LEU A 546 -25.64 -19.66 -11.82
CA LEU A 546 -26.61 -19.67 -10.72
C LEU A 546 -26.27 -20.70 -9.62
N ASP A 547 -25.55 -21.77 -9.99
CA ASP A 547 -25.19 -22.88 -9.10
C ASP A 547 -23.68 -22.97 -8.86
N PHE A 548 -22.86 -22.01 -9.34
CA PHE A 548 -21.42 -22.04 -9.21
C PHE A 548 -20.84 -20.65 -8.97
N ILE A 549 -20.49 -20.36 -7.71
CA ILE A 549 -19.86 -19.10 -7.25
C ILE A 549 -18.59 -19.47 -6.48
N PRO A 550 -17.48 -19.72 -7.21
CA PRO A 550 -16.26 -20.23 -6.60
C PRO A 550 -15.50 -19.17 -5.78
N ARG A 551 -15.13 -19.53 -4.55
CA ARG A 551 -14.22 -18.78 -3.67
C ARG A 551 -12.96 -19.61 -3.46
N MET A 552 -11.82 -19.13 -3.96
CA MET A 552 -10.55 -19.83 -4.01
C MET A 552 -9.62 -19.35 -2.91
N HIS A 553 -9.23 -20.22 -1.97
CA HIS A 553 -8.37 -19.87 -0.84
C HIS A 553 -6.99 -20.55 -0.89
N ALA A 554 -6.93 -21.76 -1.40
CA ALA A 554 -5.72 -22.59 -1.43
C ALA A 554 -5.30 -22.96 -2.83
N ILE A 555 -4.01 -23.18 -3.05
CA ILE A 555 -3.46 -23.64 -4.31
C ILE A 555 -2.24 -24.53 -4.05
N ALA A 556 -2.19 -25.68 -4.69
CA ALA A 556 -1.06 -26.61 -4.61
C ALA A 556 -0.74 -27.20 -5.99
N ILE A 557 0.52 -27.58 -6.19
CA ILE A 557 1.01 -28.09 -7.46
C ILE A 557 1.40 -29.56 -7.30
N GLN A 558 0.81 -30.42 -8.13
CA GLN A 558 1.12 -31.84 -8.16
C GLN A 558 2.49 -32.11 -8.83
N SER A 559 3.10 -33.24 -8.54
CA SER A 559 4.39 -33.64 -9.12
C SER A 559 4.40 -33.73 -10.67
N ASN A 560 3.21 -33.89 -11.27
CA ASN A 560 2.99 -33.85 -12.72
C ASN A 560 2.66 -32.47 -13.26
N ASN A 561 2.89 -31.40 -12.44
CA ASN A 561 2.58 -30.00 -12.72
C ASN A 561 1.09 -29.67 -12.90
N LYS A 562 0.16 -30.55 -12.57
CA LYS A 562 -1.24 -30.18 -12.46
C LYS A 562 -1.44 -29.31 -11.22
N ILE A 563 -2.40 -28.41 -11.29
CA ILE A 563 -2.67 -27.41 -10.26
C ILE A 563 -3.99 -27.76 -9.59
N VAL A 564 -3.99 -27.91 -8.29
CA VAL A 564 -5.18 -28.14 -7.47
C VAL A 564 -5.47 -26.86 -6.71
N ILE A 565 -6.71 -26.41 -6.77
CA ILE A 565 -7.20 -25.23 -6.06
C ILE A 565 -8.30 -25.67 -5.11
N GLY A 566 -8.22 -25.21 -3.86
CA GLY A 566 -9.22 -25.47 -2.80
C GLY A 566 -9.95 -24.22 -2.38
N GLY A 567 -11.21 -24.42 -1.93
CA GLY A 567 -12.00 -23.30 -1.44
C GLY A 567 -13.46 -23.71 -1.15
N GLY A 568 -14.39 -22.83 -1.51
CA GLY A 568 -15.83 -23.06 -1.35
C GLY A 568 -16.64 -22.61 -2.56
N ASN A 569 -17.75 -23.29 -2.80
CA ASN A 569 -18.78 -22.88 -3.75
C ASN A 569 -19.91 -22.18 -2.98
N SER A 570 -20.09 -20.87 -3.14
CA SER A 570 -21.03 -20.03 -2.35
C SER A 570 -22.29 -19.74 -3.15
N VAL A 571 -23.36 -20.50 -2.91
CA VAL A 571 -24.67 -20.32 -3.57
C VAL A 571 -25.74 -20.03 -2.51
N ILE A 572 -26.43 -18.89 -2.64
CA ILE A 572 -27.59 -18.49 -1.78
C ILE A 572 -27.26 -18.60 -0.28
N GLY A 573 -26.03 -18.20 0.13
CA GLY A 573 -25.61 -18.19 1.55
C GLY A 573 -25.20 -19.55 2.11
N ILE A 574 -25.19 -20.61 1.28
CA ILE A 574 -24.63 -21.92 1.59
C ILE A 574 -23.29 -22.03 0.87
N ILE A 575 -22.29 -22.57 1.53
CA ILE A 575 -20.97 -22.79 0.94
C ILE A 575 -20.64 -24.27 1.03
N ASP A 576 -20.34 -24.90 -0.10
CA ASP A 576 -19.90 -26.30 -0.19
C ASP A 576 -18.38 -26.36 -0.41
N TYR A 577 -17.70 -27.41 0.05
CA TYR A 577 -16.30 -27.63 -0.27
C TYR A 577 -16.08 -27.72 -1.76
N LEU A 578 -15.09 -26.99 -2.25
CA LEU A 578 -14.74 -26.94 -3.65
C LEU A 578 -13.26 -27.31 -3.85
N LEU A 579 -13.03 -28.24 -4.79
CA LEU A 579 -11.72 -28.47 -5.39
C LEU A 579 -11.83 -28.30 -6.90
N VAL A 580 -10.85 -27.63 -7.50
CA VAL A 580 -10.71 -27.50 -8.95
C VAL A 580 -9.35 -28.00 -9.35
N ARG A 581 -9.23 -28.75 -10.45
CA ARG A 581 -7.94 -29.13 -10.99
C ARG A 581 -7.73 -28.63 -12.39
N LEU A 582 -6.57 -27.98 -12.59
CA LEU A 582 -6.11 -27.52 -13.90
C LEU A 582 -4.91 -28.35 -14.37
N ASN A 583 -4.79 -28.44 -15.67
CA ASN A 583 -3.55 -28.91 -16.33
C ASN A 583 -2.44 -27.85 -16.16
N ALA A 584 -1.18 -28.22 -16.39
CA ALA A 584 -0.03 -27.32 -16.27
C ALA A 584 -0.11 -26.05 -17.14
N ASN A 585 -0.89 -26.07 -18.22
CA ASN A 585 -1.11 -24.93 -19.10
C ASN A 585 -2.32 -24.05 -18.70
N GLY A 586 -2.95 -24.34 -17.57
CA GLY A 586 -4.09 -23.56 -17.08
C GLY A 586 -5.47 -23.98 -17.61
N THR A 587 -5.54 -24.99 -18.49
CA THR A 587 -6.85 -25.53 -18.92
C THR A 587 -7.45 -26.43 -17.83
N ILE A 588 -8.77 -26.49 -17.75
CA ILE A 588 -9.45 -27.38 -16.80
C ILE A 588 -9.12 -28.85 -17.10
N ASP A 589 -8.77 -29.61 -16.07
CA ASP A 589 -8.53 -31.04 -16.17
C ASP A 589 -9.82 -31.83 -16.03
N THR A 590 -10.48 -32.11 -17.12
CA THR A 590 -11.80 -32.78 -17.15
C THR A 590 -11.80 -34.23 -16.61
N THR A 591 -10.61 -34.77 -16.25
CA THR A 591 -10.50 -36.11 -15.63
C THR A 591 -10.65 -36.08 -14.11
N PHE A 592 -10.87 -34.89 -13.52
CA PHE A 592 -11.00 -34.69 -12.08
C PHE A 592 -12.44 -34.28 -11.73
N GLY A 593 -13.03 -34.92 -10.72
CA GLY A 593 -14.40 -34.66 -10.30
C GLY A 593 -15.40 -34.73 -11.45
N ASP A 594 -16.29 -33.78 -11.51
CA ASP A 594 -17.18 -33.55 -12.65
C ASP A 594 -16.60 -32.43 -13.53
N ASN A 595 -16.02 -32.82 -14.68
CA ASN A 595 -15.43 -31.89 -15.64
C ASN A 595 -14.37 -30.93 -15.05
N GLY A 596 -13.54 -31.42 -14.14
CA GLY A 596 -12.46 -30.66 -13.52
C GLY A 596 -12.80 -30.06 -12.16
N ILE A 597 -14.04 -30.21 -11.71
CA ILE A 597 -14.58 -29.63 -10.50
C ILE A 597 -15.07 -30.75 -9.56
N SER A 598 -14.71 -30.69 -8.31
CA SER A 598 -15.24 -31.54 -7.24
C SER A 598 -15.93 -30.63 -6.21
N MET A 599 -17.22 -30.80 -6.08
CA MET A 599 -18.02 -30.17 -5.04
C MET A 599 -18.52 -31.23 -4.08
N VAL A 600 -18.31 -31.00 -2.80
CA VAL A 600 -18.76 -31.89 -1.73
C VAL A 600 -19.39 -31.04 -0.65
N GLY A 601 -20.68 -31.13 -0.49
CA GLY A 601 -21.40 -30.36 0.50
C GLY A 601 -22.53 -31.18 1.16
N LEU A 602 -23.00 -30.67 2.27
CA LEU A 602 -24.17 -31.16 3.00
C LEU A 602 -25.28 -30.12 2.93
N THR A 603 -26.50 -30.58 2.94
CA THR A 603 -27.66 -29.68 2.89
C THR A 603 -27.70 -28.75 4.12
N ASN A 604 -27.74 -27.45 3.91
CA ASN A 604 -27.87 -26.39 4.93
C ASN A 604 -26.67 -26.18 5.88
N VAL A 605 -25.48 -26.56 5.49
CA VAL A 605 -24.24 -26.27 6.23
C VAL A 605 -23.30 -25.38 5.39
N SER A 606 -22.39 -24.66 6.05
CA SER A 606 -21.42 -23.81 5.39
C SER A 606 -20.02 -24.41 5.55
N GLU A 607 -19.42 -24.79 4.44
CA GLU A 607 -18.19 -25.58 4.34
C GLU A 607 -17.17 -24.92 3.42
N ILE A 608 -15.93 -24.76 3.87
CA ILE A 608 -14.90 -24.12 3.07
C ILE A 608 -13.52 -24.73 3.37
N ILE A 609 -12.69 -24.89 2.34
CA ILE A 609 -11.29 -25.33 2.44
C ILE A 609 -10.40 -24.07 2.50
N TYR A 610 -9.48 -24.04 3.46
CA TYR A 610 -8.51 -22.95 3.63
C TYR A 610 -7.10 -23.31 3.19
N ASP A 611 -6.68 -24.57 3.35
CA ASP A 611 -5.40 -25.04 2.87
C ASP A 611 -5.46 -26.50 2.41
N ILE A 612 -4.53 -26.85 1.49
CA ILE A 612 -4.46 -28.16 0.86
C ILE A 612 -3.01 -28.62 0.71
N GLU A 613 -2.78 -29.93 0.90
CA GLU A 613 -1.55 -30.58 0.52
C GLU A 613 -1.81 -31.75 -0.43
N VAL A 614 -0.98 -31.86 -1.46
CA VAL A 614 -1.09 -32.93 -2.46
C VAL A 614 -0.07 -34.02 -2.18
N LEU A 615 -0.55 -35.22 -2.03
CA LEU A 615 0.27 -36.41 -1.76
C LEU A 615 0.93 -36.97 -3.04
N SER A 616 2.01 -37.72 -2.86
CA SER A 616 2.76 -38.31 -3.97
C SER A 616 1.94 -39.29 -4.82
N ASP A 617 0.88 -39.89 -4.27
CA ASP A 617 -0.08 -40.74 -4.98
C ASP A 617 -1.21 -39.97 -5.66
N GLY A 618 -1.16 -38.66 -5.62
CA GLY A 618 -2.13 -37.75 -6.22
C GLY A 618 -3.39 -37.54 -5.38
N LYS A 619 -3.50 -38.12 -4.19
CA LYS A 619 -4.55 -37.79 -3.22
C LYS A 619 -4.34 -36.41 -2.64
N ILE A 620 -5.38 -35.82 -2.09
CA ILE A 620 -5.36 -34.48 -1.52
C ILE A 620 -5.84 -34.55 -0.08
N VAL A 621 -5.12 -33.92 0.84
CA VAL A 621 -5.60 -33.64 2.18
C VAL A 621 -5.86 -32.15 2.30
N ALA A 622 -6.86 -31.78 3.09
CA ALA A 622 -7.28 -30.40 3.24
C ALA A 622 -7.66 -30.10 4.68
N ILE A 623 -7.43 -28.87 5.10
CA ILE A 623 -8.03 -28.29 6.32
C ILE A 623 -9.10 -27.28 5.92
N GLY A 624 -10.21 -27.32 6.58
CA GLY A 624 -11.34 -26.43 6.35
C GLY A 624 -12.19 -26.24 7.59
N ARG A 625 -13.31 -25.57 7.43
CA ARG A 625 -14.32 -25.43 8.48
C ARG A 625 -15.68 -25.92 8.03
N THR A 626 -16.50 -26.27 9.00
CA THR A 626 -17.88 -26.65 8.80
C THR A 626 -18.72 -26.30 10.05
N ASN A 627 -20.01 -26.12 9.86
CA ASN A 627 -20.96 -26.04 10.98
C ASN A 627 -21.88 -27.28 11.05
N GLU A 628 -21.43 -28.42 10.50
CA GLU A 628 -22.21 -29.68 10.42
C GLU A 628 -22.71 -30.18 11.79
N ASN A 629 -21.86 -30.06 12.83
CA ASN A 629 -22.15 -30.58 14.15
C ASN A 629 -22.56 -29.51 15.19
N PHE A 630 -22.51 -28.23 14.82
CA PHE A 630 -22.80 -27.11 15.72
C PHE A 630 -23.80 -26.15 15.07
N ALA A 631 -24.95 -25.98 15.65
CA ALA A 631 -26.05 -25.19 15.04
C ALA A 631 -25.70 -23.69 14.86
N ASN A 632 -24.73 -23.13 15.60
CA ASN A 632 -24.37 -21.71 15.57
C ASN A 632 -22.86 -21.47 15.65
N GLU A 633 -22.01 -22.49 15.58
CA GLU A 633 -20.56 -22.39 15.68
C GLU A 633 -19.91 -23.20 14.56
N TYR A 634 -18.67 -22.81 14.21
CA TYR A 634 -17.86 -23.55 13.25
C TYR A 634 -16.83 -24.40 13.97
N GLN A 635 -16.47 -25.53 13.35
CA GLN A 635 -15.39 -26.39 13.79
C GLN A 635 -14.41 -26.66 12.65
N ALA A 636 -13.14 -26.86 12.96
CA ALA A 636 -12.15 -27.27 12.00
C ALA A 636 -12.37 -28.74 11.59
N VAL A 637 -12.15 -29.03 10.31
CA VAL A 637 -12.30 -30.35 9.74
C VAL A 637 -11.12 -30.68 8.82
N VAL A 638 -10.58 -31.89 8.97
CA VAL A 638 -9.58 -32.44 8.05
C VAL A 638 -10.27 -33.35 7.05
N LEU A 639 -10.05 -33.11 5.77
CA LEU A 639 -10.63 -33.82 4.65
C LEU A 639 -9.57 -34.59 3.89
N LYS A 640 -9.92 -35.76 3.35
CA LYS A 640 -9.07 -36.47 2.41
C LYS A 640 -9.85 -36.85 1.16
N PHE A 641 -9.27 -36.47 0.02
CA PHE A 641 -9.82 -36.78 -1.29
C PHE A 641 -8.90 -37.77 -2.01
N ASN A 642 -9.48 -38.62 -2.82
CA ASN A 642 -8.72 -39.50 -3.73
C ASN A 642 -8.14 -38.68 -4.91
N SER A 643 -7.32 -39.30 -5.76
CA SER A 643 -6.66 -38.65 -6.88
C SER A 643 -7.59 -38.13 -7.98
N VAL A 644 -8.87 -38.47 -7.94
CA VAL A 644 -9.91 -37.99 -8.86
C VAL A 644 -10.87 -36.99 -8.19
N GLY A 645 -10.58 -36.53 -6.97
CA GLY A 645 -11.32 -35.45 -6.31
C GLY A 645 -12.52 -35.87 -5.44
N LEU A 646 -12.79 -37.15 -5.29
CA LEU A 646 -13.88 -37.62 -4.43
C LEU A 646 -13.36 -37.84 -3.01
N LEU A 647 -14.20 -37.63 -1.99
CA LEU A 647 -13.84 -37.96 -0.61
C LEU A 647 -13.38 -39.42 -0.54
N ASP A 648 -12.30 -39.67 0.16
CA ASP A 648 -11.70 -41.00 0.35
C ASP A 648 -12.34 -41.68 1.57
N PRO A 649 -13.28 -42.61 1.41
CA PRO A 649 -13.99 -43.22 2.54
C PRO A 649 -13.09 -44.10 3.41
N THR A 650 -11.85 -44.41 2.97
CA THR A 650 -10.86 -45.10 3.81
C THR A 650 -10.28 -44.19 4.89
N PHE A 651 -10.51 -42.87 4.79
CA PHE A 651 -10.11 -41.90 5.78
C PHE A 651 -11.26 -41.68 6.78
N ASN A 652 -11.05 -42.12 8.01
CA ASN A 652 -12.00 -42.06 9.11
C ASN A 652 -13.42 -42.59 8.79
N GLY A 653 -13.54 -43.48 7.80
CA GLY A 653 -14.79 -44.07 7.35
C GLY A 653 -15.67 -43.18 6.47
N THR A 654 -15.43 -41.86 6.44
CA THR A 654 -16.25 -40.86 5.75
C THR A 654 -15.48 -39.91 4.82
N GLY A 655 -14.16 -39.94 4.87
CA GLY A 655 -13.30 -38.93 4.21
C GLY A 655 -13.11 -37.67 5.05
N LYS A 656 -13.66 -37.61 6.27
CA LYS A 656 -13.63 -36.43 7.13
C LYS A 656 -13.19 -36.79 8.57
N TYR A 657 -12.45 -35.91 9.22
CA TYR A 657 -12.19 -35.91 10.64
C TYR A 657 -12.56 -34.54 11.23
N PHE A 658 -13.49 -34.51 12.18
CA PHE A 658 -13.91 -33.29 12.85
C PHE A 658 -13.10 -33.10 14.13
N THR A 659 -12.55 -31.90 14.32
CA THR A 659 -11.91 -31.54 15.59
C THR A 659 -12.99 -31.20 16.63
N GLU A 660 -12.66 -31.31 17.91
CA GLU A 660 -13.59 -30.97 19.00
C GLU A 660 -13.55 -29.49 19.36
N ARG A 661 -12.87 -28.64 18.56
CA ARG A 661 -12.62 -27.21 18.85
C ARG A 661 -13.46 -26.31 17.97
N ALA A 662 -14.08 -25.34 18.61
CA ALA A 662 -14.77 -24.27 17.91
C ALA A 662 -13.76 -23.30 17.25
N VAL A 663 -14.11 -22.78 16.07
CA VAL A 663 -13.32 -21.83 15.29
C VAL A 663 -14.19 -20.65 14.81
N ASP A 664 -13.57 -19.54 14.47
CA ASP A 664 -14.26 -18.39 13.91
C ASP A 664 -14.68 -18.61 12.44
N PHE A 665 -15.55 -17.73 11.95
CA PHE A 665 -15.97 -17.67 10.55
C PHE A 665 -14.77 -17.45 9.60
N PHE A 666 -13.81 -16.65 9.99
CA PHE A 666 -12.59 -16.31 9.24
C PHE A 666 -11.36 -17.12 9.68
N MET A 667 -11.56 -18.35 10.12
CA MET A 667 -10.49 -19.25 10.56
C MET A 667 -9.32 -19.26 9.57
N LYS A 668 -8.10 -19.14 10.09
CA LYS A 668 -6.87 -19.52 9.37
C LYS A 668 -6.43 -20.89 9.84
N GLY A 669 -5.85 -21.68 8.96
CA GLY A 669 -5.37 -23.00 9.30
C GLY A 669 -4.40 -23.52 8.24
N ASP A 670 -3.57 -24.49 8.62
CA ASP A 670 -2.52 -25.05 7.79
C ASP A 670 -2.44 -26.57 7.99
N ILE A 671 -2.00 -27.29 6.96
CA ILE A 671 -1.96 -28.75 6.95
C ILE A 671 -0.67 -29.26 6.27
N GLU A 672 0.05 -30.14 6.92
CA GLU A 672 1.23 -30.81 6.36
C GLU A 672 1.22 -32.34 6.62
N VAL A 673 1.77 -33.09 5.70
CA VAL A 673 1.84 -34.55 5.81
C VAL A 673 3.26 -35.03 6.08
N GLN A 674 3.43 -35.75 7.15
CA GLN A 674 4.71 -36.34 7.55
C GLN A 674 5.15 -37.43 6.58
N THR A 675 6.45 -37.69 6.50
CA THR A 675 7.02 -38.77 5.66
C THR A 675 6.44 -40.16 5.91
N ASN A 676 5.90 -40.42 7.08
CA ASN A 676 5.21 -41.66 7.45
C ASN A 676 3.71 -41.67 7.12
N GLY A 677 3.21 -40.61 6.45
CA GLY A 677 1.82 -40.45 6.05
C GLY A 677 0.89 -39.93 7.16
N LYS A 678 1.38 -39.62 8.35
CA LYS A 678 0.59 -38.95 9.38
C LYS A 678 0.35 -37.49 9.00
N ILE A 679 -0.78 -36.94 9.38
CA ILE A 679 -1.22 -35.61 9.01
C ILE A 679 -1.13 -34.71 10.24
N LEU A 680 -0.46 -33.57 10.07
CA LEU A 680 -0.37 -32.49 11.05
C LEU A 680 -1.29 -31.35 10.60
N THR A 681 -1.99 -30.74 11.52
CA THR A 681 -2.78 -29.54 11.25
C THR A 681 -2.83 -28.60 12.44
N THR A 682 -2.80 -27.31 12.13
CA THR A 682 -3.02 -26.22 13.07
C THR A 682 -4.13 -25.32 12.55
N PHE A 683 -4.79 -24.61 13.43
CA PHE A 683 -5.83 -23.64 13.07
C PHE A 683 -6.08 -22.66 14.21
N GLU A 684 -6.62 -21.52 13.87
CA GLU A 684 -7.03 -20.48 14.81
C GLU A 684 -8.30 -20.92 15.54
N ALA A 685 -8.16 -21.32 16.79
CA ALA A 685 -9.24 -21.77 17.64
C ALA A 685 -9.72 -20.64 18.56
N LEU A 686 -11.00 -20.66 18.94
CA LEU A 686 -11.57 -19.70 19.90
C LEU A 686 -11.05 -19.89 21.34
N SER A 687 -10.17 -20.85 21.58
CA SER A 687 -9.63 -21.19 22.91
C SER A 687 -8.34 -20.48 23.29
N ASP A 688 -7.87 -19.54 22.52
CA ASP A 688 -6.70 -18.71 22.81
C ASP A 688 -5.37 -19.45 23.05
N ASP A 689 -5.14 -20.59 22.36
CA ASP A 689 -3.91 -21.40 22.46
C ASP A 689 -3.33 -21.74 21.08
N PHE A 690 -2.00 -21.98 21.02
CA PHE A 690 -1.38 -22.66 19.87
C PHE A 690 -1.76 -24.13 19.88
N ILE A 691 -2.52 -24.57 18.85
CA ILE A 691 -3.08 -25.91 18.76
C ILE A 691 -2.46 -26.69 17.60
N LEU A 692 -2.03 -27.90 17.86
CA LEU A 692 -1.49 -28.82 16.88
C LEU A 692 -2.12 -30.19 17.04
N TYR A 693 -2.82 -30.67 16.01
CA TYR A 693 -3.36 -32.01 15.91
C TYR A 693 -2.46 -32.92 15.07
N ARG A 694 -2.44 -34.23 15.42
CA ARG A 694 -1.87 -35.24 14.54
C ARG A 694 -2.87 -36.37 14.31
N LEU A 695 -3.10 -36.68 13.04
CA LEU A 695 -3.91 -37.80 12.60
C LEU A 695 -3.02 -38.88 12.01
N ASN A 696 -3.43 -40.14 12.13
CA ASN A 696 -2.89 -41.27 11.38
C ASN A 696 -3.26 -41.13 9.89
N ALA A 697 -2.52 -41.78 9.00
CA ALA A 697 -2.78 -41.76 7.57
C ALA A 697 -4.21 -42.20 7.16
N ASN A 698 -4.87 -42.97 8.02
CA ASN A 698 -6.26 -43.41 7.84
C ASN A 698 -7.29 -42.42 8.42
N GLY A 699 -6.89 -41.27 8.94
CA GLY A 699 -7.76 -40.23 9.49
C GLY A 699 -8.20 -40.41 10.92
N THR A 700 -7.78 -41.47 11.62
CA THR A 700 -8.03 -41.58 13.06
C THR A 700 -7.06 -40.68 13.83
N LEU A 701 -7.50 -40.17 14.99
CA LEU A 701 -6.64 -39.38 15.86
C LEU A 701 -5.44 -40.21 16.35
N ASP A 702 -4.24 -39.68 16.24
CA ASP A 702 -3.04 -40.34 16.75
C ASP A 702 -2.86 -40.10 18.25
N THR A 703 -3.50 -40.92 19.08
CA THR A 703 -3.52 -40.79 20.54
C THR A 703 -2.14 -40.89 21.20
N THR A 704 -1.09 -41.22 20.48
CA THR A 704 0.28 -41.26 20.98
C THR A 704 0.99 -39.90 20.90
N PHE A 705 0.33 -38.88 20.31
CA PHE A 705 0.86 -37.56 20.13
C PHE A 705 0.31 -36.61 21.18
N GLY A 706 1.18 -35.85 21.83
CA GLY A 706 0.81 -34.86 22.82
C GLY A 706 -0.07 -35.44 23.94
N SER A 707 -1.18 -34.79 24.20
CA SER A 707 -2.19 -35.24 25.17
C SER A 707 -3.38 -35.86 24.44
N GLY A 708 -3.21 -37.13 24.01
CA GLY A 708 -4.29 -37.89 23.40
C GLY A 708 -4.58 -37.53 21.94
N GLY A 709 -3.59 -37.02 21.18
CA GLY A 709 -3.66 -36.79 19.73
C GLY A 709 -3.50 -35.34 19.34
N TYR A 710 -3.40 -34.45 20.29
CA TYR A 710 -3.14 -33.03 20.06
C TYR A 710 -2.25 -32.44 21.16
N THR A 711 -1.71 -31.25 20.91
CA THR A 711 -1.07 -30.42 21.91
C THR A 711 -1.64 -29.01 21.85
N SER A 712 -1.80 -28.40 23.02
CA SER A 712 -2.26 -27.03 23.21
C SER A 712 -1.22 -26.31 24.03
N THR A 713 -0.70 -25.22 23.53
CA THR A 713 0.34 -24.45 24.22
C THR A 713 -0.13 -23.03 24.43
N PHE A 714 -0.35 -22.70 25.68
CA PHE A 714 -0.56 -21.31 26.12
C PHE A 714 0.79 -20.61 26.24
N ILE A 715 0.92 -19.47 25.59
CA ILE A 715 2.14 -18.65 25.60
C ILE A 715 1.95 -17.45 26.53
N ASN A 716 1.01 -16.56 26.22
CA ASN A 716 0.80 -15.34 26.99
C ASN A 716 -0.46 -14.57 26.55
N GLY A 717 -1.60 -14.79 27.12
CA GLY A 717 -2.83 -14.05 26.75
C GLY A 717 -3.60 -14.70 25.60
N ASN A 718 -3.97 -13.92 24.59
CA ASN A 718 -4.64 -14.45 23.39
C ASN A 718 -3.60 -14.96 22.40
N ASP A 719 -3.53 -16.26 22.24
CA ASP A 719 -2.56 -16.93 21.39
C ASP A 719 -3.26 -17.62 20.23
N PHE A 720 -2.79 -17.44 19.02
CA PHE A 720 -3.36 -18.13 17.86
C PHE A 720 -2.30 -18.52 16.85
N SER A 721 -2.28 -19.80 16.49
CA SER A 721 -1.40 -20.37 15.48
C SER A 721 -2.06 -20.29 14.10
N THR A 722 -1.31 -19.83 13.11
CA THR A 722 -1.80 -19.63 11.73
C THR A 722 -1.18 -20.60 10.76
N GLN A 723 0.09 -21.02 11.00
CA GLN A 723 0.83 -21.89 10.10
C GLN A 723 1.70 -22.87 10.86
N LEU A 724 2.05 -23.96 10.19
CA LEU A 724 2.97 -24.96 10.69
C LEU A 724 4.08 -25.26 9.67
N HIS A 725 5.20 -25.78 10.15
CA HIS A 725 6.26 -26.30 9.30
C HIS A 725 6.81 -27.60 9.90
N TYR A 726 6.79 -28.67 9.10
CA TYR A 726 7.36 -29.95 9.44
C TYR A 726 8.72 -30.16 8.76
N ASN A 727 9.75 -30.36 9.54
CA ASN A 727 11.06 -30.70 8.98
C ASN A 727 11.18 -32.22 8.78
N PRO A 728 11.24 -32.74 7.55
CA PRO A 728 11.26 -34.19 7.30
C PRO A 728 12.57 -34.86 7.71
N VAL A 729 13.66 -34.12 7.98
CA VAL A 729 14.97 -34.67 8.32
C VAL A 729 15.06 -35.02 9.81
N ASN A 730 14.72 -34.05 10.68
CA ASN A 730 14.77 -34.25 12.13
C ASN A 730 13.38 -34.47 12.75
N GLN A 731 12.32 -34.35 11.94
CA GLN A 731 10.91 -34.54 12.27
C GLN A 731 10.38 -33.53 13.31
N ASN A 732 11.06 -32.41 13.48
CA ASN A 732 10.57 -31.31 14.31
C ASN A 732 9.36 -30.62 13.62
N ILE A 733 8.45 -30.12 14.46
CA ILE A 733 7.25 -29.41 14.03
C ILE A 733 7.29 -28.01 14.64
N THR A 734 7.25 -26.98 13.81
CA THR A 734 7.24 -25.60 14.25
C THR A 734 5.87 -24.99 13.94
N LEU A 735 5.16 -24.51 14.93
CA LEU A 735 3.99 -23.66 14.75
C LEU A 735 4.39 -22.19 14.74
N VAL A 736 3.68 -21.42 13.96
CA VAL A 736 3.89 -19.98 13.82
C VAL A 736 2.56 -19.25 13.98
N GLY A 737 2.57 -18.15 14.69
CA GLY A 737 1.37 -17.39 14.95
C GLY A 737 1.65 -16.11 15.75
N THR A 738 0.64 -15.64 16.42
CA THR A 738 0.67 -14.40 17.21
C THR A 738 0.32 -14.69 18.66
N THR A 739 1.03 -14.07 19.58
CA THR A 739 0.65 -13.96 20.98
C THR A 739 0.32 -12.49 21.30
N VAL A 740 -0.74 -12.25 22.05
CA VAL A 740 -1.16 -10.90 22.43
C VAL A 740 -0.95 -10.69 23.92
N GLU A 741 -0.10 -9.76 24.26
CA GLU A 741 0.20 -9.37 25.64
C GLU A 741 -0.14 -7.90 25.87
N ASN A 742 -1.03 -7.57 26.80
CA ASN A 742 -1.46 -6.20 27.08
C ASN A 742 -1.94 -5.44 25.81
N GLU A 743 -2.74 -6.09 24.98
CA GLU A 743 -3.26 -5.57 23.71
C GLU A 743 -2.18 -5.39 22.60
N ILE A 744 -0.95 -5.81 22.86
CA ILE A 744 0.15 -5.75 21.89
C ILE A 744 0.37 -7.15 21.31
N GLY A 745 0.13 -7.31 20.01
CA GLY A 745 0.41 -8.52 19.25
C GLY A 745 1.91 -8.64 18.96
N LYS A 746 2.46 -9.84 19.11
CA LYS A 746 3.87 -10.18 18.87
C LYS A 746 3.96 -11.45 18.05
N PHE A 747 4.98 -11.58 17.22
CA PHE A 747 5.24 -12.84 16.54
C PHE A 747 5.64 -13.91 17.55
N ALA A 748 5.04 -15.09 17.42
CA ALA A 748 5.33 -16.22 18.30
C ALA A 748 5.55 -17.49 17.47
N LEU A 749 6.55 -18.28 17.89
CA LEU A 749 6.86 -19.58 17.32
C LEU A 749 6.95 -20.60 18.46
N THR A 750 6.44 -21.82 18.23
CA THR A 750 6.64 -22.96 19.14
C THR A 750 7.19 -24.12 18.35
N ARG A 751 8.12 -24.87 18.95
CA ARG A 751 8.66 -26.09 18.32
C ARG A 751 8.36 -27.32 19.16
N TYR A 752 7.93 -28.37 18.48
CA TYR A 752 7.62 -29.66 19.08
C TYR A 752 8.47 -30.77 18.47
N ASN A 753 8.80 -31.74 19.29
CA ASN A 753 9.40 -32.99 18.84
C ASN A 753 8.35 -33.93 18.19
N THR A 754 8.81 -35.10 17.76
CA THR A 754 7.96 -36.12 17.12
C THR A 754 6.79 -36.63 17.96
N ASN A 755 6.81 -36.41 19.27
CA ASN A 755 5.76 -36.84 20.19
C ASN A 755 4.81 -35.70 20.58
N GLY A 756 4.96 -34.50 20.02
CA GLY A 756 4.13 -33.36 20.36
C GLY A 756 4.49 -32.66 21.68
N ILE A 757 5.71 -32.90 22.17
CA ILE A 757 6.24 -32.25 23.36
C ILE A 757 7.09 -31.05 22.94
N LEU A 758 6.98 -29.91 23.62
CA LEU A 758 7.78 -28.73 23.37
C LEU A 758 9.28 -29.09 23.42
N ASP A 759 9.98 -28.64 22.38
CA ASP A 759 11.42 -28.83 22.25
C ASP A 759 12.18 -27.70 22.95
N SER A 760 12.63 -27.95 24.16
CA SER A 760 13.33 -26.95 24.98
C SER A 760 14.65 -26.44 24.40
N THR A 761 15.17 -27.03 23.34
CA THR A 761 16.38 -26.54 22.64
C THR A 761 16.05 -25.34 21.73
N PHE A 762 14.76 -25.13 21.40
CA PHE A 762 14.27 -24.02 20.60
C PHE A 762 13.92 -22.83 21.52
N GLY A 763 14.57 -21.69 21.35
CA GLY A 763 14.34 -20.50 22.16
C GLY A 763 14.58 -20.70 23.69
N GLY A 764 15.18 -21.83 24.08
CA GLY A 764 15.50 -22.17 25.47
C GLY A 764 14.36 -22.86 26.25
N ASN A 765 13.11 -22.77 25.79
CA ASN A 765 11.94 -23.40 26.42
C ASN A 765 10.92 -23.96 25.43
N GLY A 766 11.24 -24.00 24.15
CA GLY A 766 10.35 -24.44 23.08
C GLY A 766 9.50 -23.33 22.49
N VAL A 767 9.64 -22.09 22.95
CA VAL A 767 8.86 -20.92 22.54
C VAL A 767 9.80 -19.76 22.19
N VAL A 768 9.53 -19.08 21.10
CA VAL A 768 10.19 -17.84 20.69
C VAL A 768 9.15 -16.76 20.53
N ILE A 769 9.33 -15.63 21.21
CA ILE A 769 8.48 -14.43 21.05
C ILE A 769 9.36 -13.32 20.50
N THR A 770 8.91 -12.69 19.42
CA THR A 770 9.60 -11.56 18.80
C THR A 770 8.77 -10.31 18.93
N ASP A 771 9.27 -9.38 19.75
CA ASP A 771 8.69 -8.05 19.90
C ASP A 771 9.26 -7.15 18.79
N ILE A 772 8.38 -6.62 17.94
CA ILE A 772 8.76 -5.79 16.82
C ILE A 772 8.55 -4.29 17.13
N GLY A 773 8.12 -3.99 18.35
CA GLY A 773 8.00 -2.63 18.90
C GLY A 773 6.64 -1.96 18.77
N SER A 774 5.65 -2.63 18.13
CA SER A 774 4.26 -2.19 18.00
C SER A 774 3.38 -3.42 17.82
N THR A 775 2.06 -3.27 17.85
CA THR A 775 1.17 -4.41 17.60
C THR A 775 1.44 -5.01 16.24
N SER A 776 1.79 -6.29 16.21
CA SER A 776 2.09 -7.05 15.00
C SER A 776 1.36 -8.38 14.98
N GLN A 777 1.01 -8.84 13.78
CA GLN A 777 0.34 -10.12 13.58
C GLN A 777 1.00 -10.94 12.47
N VAL A 778 1.16 -12.23 12.73
CA VAL A 778 1.59 -13.20 11.71
C VAL A 778 0.44 -13.48 10.75
N VAL A 779 0.76 -13.53 9.48
CA VAL A 779 -0.18 -13.91 8.42
C VAL A 779 0.28 -15.16 7.70
N SER A 780 1.59 -15.28 7.41
CA SER A 780 2.13 -16.38 6.65
C SER A 780 3.55 -16.73 7.09
N ALA A 781 3.98 -17.97 6.86
CA ALA A 781 5.35 -18.39 7.05
C ALA A 781 5.78 -19.32 5.90
N ALA A 782 7.06 -19.29 5.52
CA ALA A 782 7.60 -20.12 4.48
C ALA A 782 9.03 -20.56 4.80
N ALA A 783 9.30 -21.87 4.70
CA ALA A 783 10.63 -22.40 4.97
C ALA A 783 11.54 -22.20 3.76
N THR A 784 12.81 -21.88 4.05
CA THR A 784 13.88 -21.79 3.06
C THR A 784 14.58 -23.12 2.87
N ASN A 785 15.20 -23.34 1.70
CA ASN A 785 15.94 -24.57 1.41
C ASN A 785 17.19 -24.78 2.30
N ASN A 786 17.63 -23.76 3.02
CA ASN A 786 18.79 -23.79 3.92
C ASN A 786 18.42 -23.82 5.41
N GLY A 787 17.24 -24.31 5.74
CA GLY A 787 16.82 -24.59 7.12
C GLY A 787 16.45 -23.36 7.95
N LYS A 788 15.96 -22.32 7.31
CA LYS A 788 15.43 -21.13 7.96
C LYS A 788 13.94 -20.97 7.66
N LEU A 789 13.27 -20.13 8.44
CA LEU A 789 11.85 -19.82 8.27
C LEU A 789 11.68 -18.31 8.13
N VAL A 790 11.04 -17.88 7.06
CA VAL A 790 10.60 -16.50 6.89
C VAL A 790 9.16 -16.41 7.36
N VAL A 791 8.92 -15.61 8.38
CA VAL A 791 7.60 -15.29 8.93
C VAL A 791 7.21 -13.91 8.45
N SER A 792 6.02 -13.76 7.88
CA SER A 792 5.52 -12.53 7.31
C SER A 792 4.18 -12.13 7.94
N GLY A 793 3.99 -10.83 8.06
CA GLY A 793 2.79 -10.30 8.67
C GLY A 793 2.70 -8.78 8.53
N TRP A 794 1.92 -8.16 9.39
CA TRP A 794 1.79 -6.72 9.45
C TRP A 794 2.15 -6.17 10.84
N LEU A 795 2.52 -4.92 10.86
CA LEU A 795 2.86 -4.12 12.02
C LEU A 795 2.04 -2.84 11.99
N TYR A 796 1.28 -2.55 13.03
CA TYR A 796 0.57 -1.28 13.13
C TYR A 796 1.53 -0.15 13.52
N ASN A 797 1.61 0.86 12.70
CA ASN A 797 2.45 2.03 12.93
C ASN A 797 1.61 3.17 13.55
N GLN A 798 1.73 3.37 14.86
CA GLN A 798 0.98 4.39 15.60
C GLN A 798 1.30 5.84 15.16
N VAL A 799 2.45 6.07 14.53
CA VAL A 799 2.87 7.42 14.10
C VAL A 799 2.17 7.82 12.80
N THR A 800 2.08 6.88 11.86
CA THR A 800 1.45 7.10 10.55
C THR A 800 -0.04 6.71 10.56
N ASP A 801 -0.50 6.06 11.64
CA ASP A 801 -1.84 5.46 11.74
C ASP A 801 -2.11 4.51 10.57
N ASP A 802 -1.15 3.60 10.33
CA ASP A 802 -1.07 2.79 9.13
C ASP A 802 -0.50 1.40 9.43
N TYR A 803 -0.57 0.47 8.48
CA TYR A 803 -0.03 -0.86 8.59
C TYR A 803 1.15 -1.04 7.64
N ASP A 804 2.29 -1.39 8.22
CA ASP A 804 3.51 -1.75 7.49
C ASP A 804 3.62 -3.27 7.37
N GLN A 805 4.20 -3.74 6.29
CA GLN A 805 4.60 -5.14 6.17
C GLN A 805 5.83 -5.40 7.04
N VAL A 806 5.84 -6.55 7.68
CA VAL A 806 6.97 -6.99 8.49
C VAL A 806 7.32 -8.44 8.19
N PHE A 807 8.62 -8.69 8.08
CA PHE A 807 9.19 -10.02 7.87
C PHE A 807 10.25 -10.28 8.93
N ALA A 808 10.25 -11.49 9.48
CA ALA A 808 11.28 -11.96 10.39
C ALA A 808 11.81 -13.32 9.92
N LYS A 809 13.12 -13.52 9.99
CA LYS A 809 13.74 -14.77 9.53
C LYS A 809 14.43 -15.46 10.70
N TYR A 810 14.07 -16.72 10.91
CA TYR A 810 14.54 -17.51 12.05
C TYR A 810 15.36 -18.72 11.59
N TYR A 811 16.31 -19.11 12.40
CA TYR A 811 16.96 -20.42 12.27
C TYR A 811 16.04 -21.51 12.81
N LEU A 812 15.73 -22.52 11.99
CA LEU A 812 14.98 -23.69 12.44
C LEU A 812 15.89 -24.72 13.11
N GLU A 813 17.18 -24.75 12.75
CA GLU A 813 18.18 -25.64 13.29
C GLU A 813 19.35 -24.85 13.85
N GLU A 814 20.08 -25.44 14.78
CA GLU A 814 21.38 -24.90 15.15
C GLU A 814 22.21 -24.83 13.86
N ALA A 815 22.67 -23.64 13.53
CA ALA A 815 23.66 -23.53 12.49
C ALA A 815 24.83 -24.42 12.96
N LEU A 816 25.04 -25.53 12.27
CA LEU A 816 26.29 -26.22 12.38
C LEU A 816 27.32 -25.19 12.01
N SER A 817 27.80 -24.45 13.00
CA SER A 817 28.96 -23.62 12.83
C SER A 817 30.08 -24.60 12.52
N ILE A 818 30.32 -24.81 11.20
CA ILE A 818 31.71 -24.88 10.83
C ILE A 818 32.19 -23.53 11.26
N SER A 819 32.74 -23.44 12.46
CA SER A 819 33.48 -22.28 12.86
C SER A 819 34.44 -22.02 11.71
N THR A 820 34.11 -21.02 10.87
CA THR A 820 35.16 -20.38 10.10
C THR A 820 36.04 -19.80 11.20
N PRO A 821 37.25 -20.31 11.41
CA PRO A 821 38.09 -19.75 12.43
C PRO A 821 38.42 -18.35 11.97
N GLU A 822 37.86 -17.36 12.64
CA GLU A 822 38.32 -16.00 12.49
C GLU A 822 39.80 -15.94 12.82
N ASP A 823 40.58 -15.46 11.87
CA ASP A 823 41.87 -14.78 11.95
C ASP A 823 42.99 -15.25 12.89
N ASN A 824 42.88 -16.41 13.54
CA ASN A 824 44.00 -17.18 14.00
C ASN A 824 44.32 -18.31 13.02
N LEU A 825 44.30 -17.96 11.74
CA LEU A 825 44.29 -18.93 10.66
C LEU A 825 45.69 -19.53 10.49
N LEU A 826 45.79 -20.80 10.89
CA LEU A 826 46.75 -21.70 10.29
C LEU A 826 46.34 -21.81 8.83
N ALA A 827 47.14 -21.28 7.91
CA ALA A 827 46.89 -21.31 6.48
C ALA A 827 48.16 -21.72 5.73
N VAL A 828 47.98 -22.33 4.56
CA VAL A 828 49.08 -22.67 3.65
C VAL A 828 48.94 -21.87 2.36
N TYR A 829 50.10 -21.39 1.88
CA TYR A 829 50.17 -20.60 0.67
C TYR A 829 51.53 -20.76 -0.06
N PRO A 830 51.59 -20.53 -1.38
CA PRO A 830 50.41 -20.34 -2.27
C PRO A 830 49.65 -21.66 -2.49
N SER A 831 48.41 -21.57 -2.85
CA SER A 831 47.62 -22.69 -3.32
C SER A 831 46.81 -22.23 -4.54
N PRO A 832 47.18 -22.67 -5.75
CA PRO A 832 48.14 -23.75 -6.11
C PRO A 832 49.60 -23.44 -5.76
N ALA A 833 50.32 -24.45 -5.31
CA ALA A 833 51.76 -24.43 -5.00
C ALA A 833 52.56 -25.10 -6.10
N LYS A 834 53.68 -24.47 -6.54
CA LYS A 834 54.58 -24.99 -7.55
C LYS A 834 55.75 -25.72 -6.94
N ASP A 835 56.54 -25.06 -6.11
CA ASP A 835 57.79 -25.62 -5.59
C ASP A 835 57.82 -25.63 -4.06
N ILE A 836 57.36 -24.57 -3.41
CA ILE A 836 57.42 -24.36 -1.96
C ILE A 836 56.03 -23.98 -1.43
N LEU A 837 55.60 -24.60 -0.35
CA LEU A 837 54.40 -24.34 0.39
C LEU A 837 54.77 -23.67 1.73
N TYR A 838 54.30 -22.45 1.97
CA TYR A 838 54.52 -21.72 3.19
C TYR A 838 53.32 -21.82 4.14
N PHE A 839 53.56 -21.46 5.42
CA PHE A 839 52.55 -21.47 6.48
C PHE A 839 52.34 -20.08 7.05
N LYS A 840 51.08 -19.70 7.21
CA LYS A 840 50.67 -18.61 8.08
C LYS A 840 50.25 -19.22 9.41
N LEU A 841 50.95 -18.93 10.48
CA LEU A 841 50.67 -19.40 11.83
C LEU A 841 50.12 -18.28 12.67
N PRO A 842 49.23 -18.58 13.65
CA PRO A 842 48.80 -17.61 14.66
C PRO A 842 50.01 -17.12 15.49
N GLU A 843 49.92 -15.89 15.97
CA GLU A 843 50.96 -15.33 16.82
C GLU A 843 51.17 -16.21 18.08
N GLN A 844 52.44 -16.52 18.42
CA GLN A 844 52.85 -17.41 19.51
C GLN A 844 52.69 -18.93 19.32
N THR A 845 52.35 -19.39 18.10
CA THR A 845 52.23 -20.81 17.85
C THR A 845 53.60 -21.41 17.44
N THR A 846 54.04 -22.48 18.12
CA THR A 846 55.20 -23.25 17.76
C THR A 846 54.77 -24.59 17.16
N VAL A 847 54.82 -24.72 15.83
CA VAL A 847 54.59 -25.97 15.14
C VAL A 847 55.95 -26.64 14.88
N LYS A 848 56.05 -27.93 15.14
CA LYS A 848 57.29 -28.68 15.05
C LYS A 848 57.34 -29.65 13.88
N THR A 849 56.23 -30.28 13.55
CA THR A 849 56.18 -31.35 12.56
C THR A 849 55.01 -31.19 11.58
N TYR A 850 55.14 -31.78 10.40
CA TYR A 850 54.03 -31.92 9.45
C TYR A 850 53.89 -33.34 8.97
N THR A 851 52.68 -33.70 8.57
CA THR A 851 52.34 -34.93 7.87
C THR A 851 51.60 -34.55 6.59
N LEU A 852 52.15 -35.03 5.46
CA LEU A 852 51.59 -34.79 4.12
C LEU A 852 50.93 -36.08 3.62
N THR A 853 49.70 -35.99 3.18
CA THR A 853 48.94 -37.09 2.62
C THR A 853 48.31 -36.72 1.27
N ASP A 854 48.00 -37.69 0.44
CA ASP A 854 47.11 -37.48 -0.70
C ASP A 854 45.66 -37.38 -0.24
N ILE A 855 44.77 -37.04 -1.19
CA ILE A 855 43.35 -36.86 -0.91
C ILE A 855 42.65 -38.16 -0.41
N CYS A 856 43.27 -39.33 -0.62
CA CYS A 856 42.76 -40.60 -0.12
C CYS A 856 43.32 -40.92 1.27
N GLY A 857 44.10 -40.03 1.89
CA GLY A 857 44.70 -40.23 3.20
C GLY A 857 46.01 -41.09 3.19
N LYS A 858 46.54 -41.40 2.02
CA LYS A 858 47.82 -42.12 1.94
C LYS A 858 48.96 -41.20 2.32
N LEU A 859 49.77 -41.60 3.28
CA LEU A 859 50.95 -40.90 3.75
C LEU A 859 51.99 -40.79 2.61
N ILE A 860 52.42 -39.56 2.37
CA ILE A 860 53.44 -39.19 1.36
C ILE A 860 54.78 -38.87 2.05
N GLU A 861 54.70 -37.96 3.03
CA GLU A 861 55.90 -37.49 3.72
C GLU A 861 55.58 -37.00 5.11
N THR A 862 56.52 -37.09 6.02
CA THR A 862 56.49 -36.40 7.31
C THR A 862 57.84 -35.66 7.50
N GLY A 863 57.76 -34.51 8.18
CA GLY A 863 59.01 -33.73 8.41
C GLY A 863 58.83 -32.65 9.46
N ASN A 864 59.91 -31.91 9.69
CA ASN A 864 59.90 -30.76 10.56
C ASN A 864 59.47 -29.49 9.80
N VAL A 865 58.69 -28.68 10.42
CA VAL A 865 58.24 -27.40 9.86
C VAL A 865 59.31 -26.32 10.04
N SER A 866 59.66 -25.67 8.92
CA SER A 866 60.42 -24.41 8.95
C SER A 866 59.53 -23.28 8.48
N ILE A 867 59.15 -22.40 9.41
CA ILE A 867 58.23 -21.29 9.14
C ILE A 867 58.85 -20.30 8.11
N GLN A 868 60.14 -20.15 8.14
CA GLN A 868 60.83 -19.24 7.23
C GLN A 868 61.09 -19.81 5.82
N ASN A 869 61.29 -21.12 5.72
CA ASN A 869 61.68 -21.77 4.46
C ASN A 869 60.56 -22.55 3.76
N GLY A 870 59.41 -22.73 4.42
CA GLY A 870 58.32 -23.55 3.89
C GLY A 870 58.67 -25.05 3.73
N ILE A 871 57.84 -25.77 3.00
CA ILE A 871 58.05 -27.19 2.65
C ILE A 871 58.22 -27.30 1.13
N ASN A 872 59.21 -28.07 0.68
CA ASN A 872 59.43 -28.31 -0.72
C ASN A 872 58.45 -29.36 -1.27
N VAL A 873 57.55 -28.94 -2.13
CA VAL A 873 56.52 -29.76 -2.78
C VAL A 873 56.78 -29.97 -4.26
N SER A 874 57.97 -29.61 -4.77
CA SER A 874 58.33 -29.70 -6.20
C SER A 874 58.30 -31.13 -6.76
N LYS A 875 58.47 -32.13 -5.89
CA LYS A 875 58.44 -33.53 -6.25
C LYS A 875 57.01 -34.15 -6.28
N LEU A 876 56.04 -33.43 -5.86
CA LEU A 876 54.67 -33.93 -5.91
C LEU A 876 54.07 -33.80 -7.31
N SER A 877 53.29 -34.78 -7.73
CA SER A 877 52.51 -34.68 -8.97
C SER A 877 51.39 -33.60 -8.79
N SER A 878 50.96 -33.00 -9.90
CA SER A 878 49.81 -32.09 -9.85
C SER A 878 48.58 -32.78 -9.28
N GLY A 879 47.92 -32.16 -8.32
CA GLY A 879 46.80 -32.75 -7.58
C GLY A 879 46.45 -32.05 -6.29
N ILE A 880 45.50 -32.60 -5.56
CA ILE A 880 45.05 -32.09 -4.25
C ILE A 880 45.71 -32.93 -3.16
N TYR A 881 46.27 -32.26 -2.17
CA TYR A 881 46.95 -32.82 -1.03
C TYR A 881 46.44 -32.24 0.28
N LEU A 882 46.60 -33.01 1.36
CA LEU A 882 46.28 -32.58 2.71
C LEU A 882 47.59 -32.53 3.51
N ILE A 883 47.81 -31.46 4.23
CA ILE A 883 48.93 -31.27 5.14
C ILE A 883 48.42 -30.99 6.54
N GLN A 884 48.85 -31.80 7.48
CA GLN A 884 48.57 -31.66 8.89
C GLN A 884 49.80 -31.19 9.61
N LEU A 885 49.68 -30.16 10.43
CA LEU A 885 50.74 -29.62 11.27
C LEU A 885 50.48 -30.02 12.69
N ASP A 886 51.43 -30.75 13.34
CA ASP A 886 51.29 -31.33 14.69
C ASP A 886 49.87 -31.95 14.88
N SER A 887 49.11 -31.48 15.86
CA SER A 887 47.75 -31.92 16.19
C SER A 887 46.64 -31.06 15.56
N TYR A 888 46.98 -30.13 14.65
CA TYR A 888 45.97 -29.28 14.01
C TYR A 888 45.20 -30.03 12.90
N THR A 889 44.05 -29.48 12.55
CA THR A 889 43.25 -30.03 11.43
C THR A 889 44.03 -29.98 10.12
N PRO A 890 43.95 -31.02 9.28
CA PRO A 890 44.63 -31.05 7.99
C PRO A 890 44.16 -29.88 7.08
N LEU A 891 45.13 -29.20 6.49
CA LEU A 891 44.90 -28.12 5.52
C LEU A 891 45.02 -28.69 4.10
N ARG A 892 44.14 -28.25 3.22
CA ARG A 892 44.16 -28.63 1.81
C ARG A 892 44.96 -27.64 0.99
N PHE A 893 45.82 -28.14 0.10
CA PHE A 893 46.39 -27.30 -0.95
C PHE A 893 46.38 -28.00 -2.29
N ILE A 894 46.50 -27.23 -3.35
CA ILE A 894 46.62 -27.74 -4.73
C ILE A 894 48.09 -27.68 -5.14
N LYS A 895 48.58 -28.76 -5.68
CA LYS A 895 49.89 -28.78 -6.35
C LYS A 895 49.67 -28.60 -7.84
N GLU A 896 50.37 -27.60 -8.41
CA GLU A 896 50.39 -27.28 -9.83
C GLU A 896 51.30 -28.23 -10.65
#